data_c80495d3bc1914a053aae5d59a574950
#
_entry.id   c80495d3bc1914a053aae5d59a574950
#
_cell.length_a   1.000
_cell.length_b   1.000
_cell.length_c   1.000
_cell.angle_alpha   90.00
_cell.angle_beta   90.00
_cell.angle_gamma   90.00
#
_symmetry.space_group_name_H-M   'P 1'
#
loop_
_entity.id
_entity.type
_entity.pdbx_description
1 polymer ?
#
loop_
_entity_poly.entity_id
_entity_poly.type
_entity_poly.pdbx_seq_one_letter_code
_entity_poly.pdbx_strand_id
1 'polypeptide(L)'
;MRATLTVGMATYDDFDGVYFTIQALRLYHPAIHEIIVVDNRPESPDGQMTGRFVRGSVANGRYIPFADVIGTAAPRDRVFREATGDIVCCVDSHVLLHPGAIEHLLAYFETRPASKDLVSGPMHYDGGGFATHFQDQWRAQMWGVWDRAWECPCGELFSVVGGQHPDGREQLLFQPIFGERTARHFLTACPKCHRDYPRDLGYSGHEQPLTAAGYRCDLADPFDIPAMGLGLFACRREAWPGFNPEFRGFGGEEFYIHEKCRRAGGRCVCIPQLGWTHRFGRPHDMPYPNTMWDRVRNYVIGHRELGLSLDRLTEHFLTNGTFPKREWDLLLSSDPPPEWPHPGGRPPIVSQPQLSQGPQAAPAPAPPAQALNFSISTAAAAAEPTRSQKPKTLADASSIEDAYLLAASTTSDINEHCPTLREWAAKCGDVTEFGVRYGVSTVALAAGAKRLTSYDLVRQGDVTHIERLAGDRFRFITGDSLTADIEPTDLLFIDTRHNATQLRAELARHAPKVRRAIALHDTQIYGERGDDGAEGLLVALRDFLAANPQWFIAHHASHNFGLTIVSKHDGDRPQTAIADQAAAAIPRKTAPDHGPGTELALILKSLGIEPQSSCDCKGKQAQMNVWGVAGCRANLNTIIGWMRDGAGRWNWTDRFAAAAKAVTTGLAFQVNWLDPFPDIIEQAIQRAEQDQRAAQ
;
A
#
# COMPACT_ATOMS: atom_id res chain seq x y z
N MET A 1 -26.98 -28.96 -18.58
CA MET A 1 -27.17 -28.10 -17.37
C MET A 1 -25.99 -27.14 -17.38
N ARG A 2 -26.21 -25.90 -17.01
CA ARG A 2 -25.11 -24.91 -16.84
C ARG A 2 -24.24 -25.34 -15.65
N ALA A 3 -22.91 -25.24 -15.80
CA ALA A 3 -22.00 -25.60 -14.72
C ALA A 3 -22.24 -24.71 -13.47
N THR A 4 -22.21 -25.29 -12.31
CA THR A 4 -22.40 -24.59 -11.03
C THR A 4 -21.05 -24.11 -10.49
N LEU A 5 -21.03 -22.91 -9.87
CA LEU A 5 -19.82 -22.28 -9.34
C LEU A 5 -19.86 -22.17 -7.83
N THR A 6 -18.86 -22.72 -7.15
CA THR A 6 -18.51 -22.37 -5.77
C THR A 6 -17.41 -21.30 -5.79
N VAL A 7 -17.62 -20.17 -5.11
CA VAL A 7 -16.55 -19.24 -4.75
C VAL A 7 -16.17 -19.50 -3.30
N GLY A 8 -14.91 -19.83 -3.06
CA GLY A 8 -14.42 -20.10 -1.73
C GLY A 8 -13.27 -19.19 -1.34
N MET A 9 -13.12 -18.91 -0.05
CA MET A 9 -12.01 -18.12 0.46
C MET A 9 -11.43 -18.73 1.73
N ALA A 10 -10.10 -18.60 1.86
CA ALA A 10 -9.39 -18.86 3.10
C ALA A 10 -9.19 -17.53 3.84
N THR A 11 -9.49 -17.49 5.13
CA THR A 11 -9.32 -16.26 5.93
C THR A 11 -8.57 -16.54 7.22
N TYR A 12 -7.91 -15.51 7.74
CA TYR A 12 -7.21 -15.50 9.02
C TYR A 12 -7.23 -14.09 9.59
N ASP A 13 -8.03 -13.82 10.62
CA ASP A 13 -8.18 -12.49 11.24
C ASP A 13 -8.45 -11.35 10.22
N ASP A 14 -9.37 -11.55 9.28
CA ASP A 14 -9.66 -10.59 8.21
C ASP A 14 -11.16 -10.50 7.94
N PHE A 15 -11.95 -10.15 8.97
CA PHE A 15 -13.39 -10.01 8.84
C PHE A 15 -13.80 -8.94 7.83
N ASP A 16 -13.12 -7.79 7.84
CA ASP A 16 -13.42 -6.69 6.91
C ASP A 16 -13.24 -7.14 5.46
N GLY A 17 -12.15 -7.85 5.16
CA GLY A 17 -11.90 -8.42 3.84
C GLY A 17 -13.01 -9.39 3.43
N VAL A 18 -13.35 -10.36 4.28
CA VAL A 18 -14.45 -11.31 4.02
C VAL A 18 -15.77 -10.60 3.77
N TYR A 19 -16.10 -9.61 4.61
CA TYR A 19 -17.34 -8.85 4.49
C TYR A 19 -17.43 -8.14 3.14
N PHE A 20 -16.44 -7.33 2.78
CA PHE A 20 -16.47 -6.56 1.53
C PHE A 20 -16.41 -7.46 0.30
N THR A 21 -15.59 -8.49 0.31
CA THR A 21 -15.52 -9.46 -0.79
C THR A 21 -16.86 -10.15 -1.00
N ILE A 22 -17.50 -10.67 0.05
CA ILE A 22 -18.83 -11.34 -0.08
C ILE A 22 -19.90 -10.35 -0.53
N GLN A 23 -19.92 -9.12 -0.01
CA GLN A 23 -20.92 -8.14 -0.44
C GLN A 23 -20.75 -7.76 -1.91
N ALA A 24 -19.51 -7.59 -2.38
CA ALA A 24 -19.25 -7.35 -3.80
C ALA A 24 -19.67 -8.54 -4.68
N LEU A 25 -19.36 -9.77 -4.26
CA LEU A 25 -19.81 -10.98 -4.97
C LEU A 25 -21.35 -11.04 -5.09
N ARG A 26 -22.06 -10.75 -4.02
CA ARG A 26 -23.54 -10.75 -4.00
C ARG A 26 -24.16 -9.65 -4.87
N LEU A 27 -23.52 -8.47 -4.92
CA LEU A 27 -24.03 -7.33 -5.69
C LEU A 27 -23.76 -7.46 -7.19
N TYR A 28 -22.61 -7.97 -7.56
CA TYR A 28 -22.13 -7.94 -8.94
C TYR A 28 -22.11 -9.29 -9.64
N HIS A 29 -22.18 -10.42 -8.89
CA HIS A 29 -22.03 -11.76 -9.41
C HIS A 29 -23.13 -12.71 -8.92
N PRO A 30 -24.40 -12.49 -9.28
CA PRO A 30 -25.54 -13.30 -8.77
C PRO A 30 -25.55 -14.74 -9.24
N ALA A 31 -24.70 -15.13 -10.19
CA ALA A 31 -24.62 -16.48 -10.74
C ALA A 31 -23.86 -17.46 -9.84
N ILE A 32 -23.36 -17.02 -8.68
CA ILE A 32 -22.62 -17.88 -7.73
C ILE A 32 -23.59 -18.82 -7.04
N HIS A 33 -23.33 -20.13 -7.18
CA HIS A 33 -24.13 -21.19 -6.57
C HIS A 33 -23.88 -21.28 -5.06
N GLU A 34 -22.64 -21.22 -4.62
CA GLU A 34 -22.22 -21.41 -3.24
C GLU A 34 -21.04 -20.49 -2.90
N ILE A 35 -21.04 -19.96 -1.68
CA ILE A 35 -19.89 -19.21 -1.11
C ILE A 35 -19.38 -19.98 0.12
N ILE A 36 -18.10 -20.36 0.14
CA ILE A 36 -17.44 -21.04 1.25
C ILE A 36 -16.40 -20.12 1.88
N VAL A 37 -16.42 -20.02 3.21
CA VAL A 37 -15.38 -19.35 3.98
C VAL A 37 -14.74 -20.38 4.92
N VAL A 38 -13.47 -20.69 4.67
CA VAL A 38 -12.64 -21.54 5.54
C VAL A 38 -11.80 -20.61 6.42
N ASP A 39 -12.10 -20.63 7.71
CA ASP A 39 -11.47 -19.74 8.68
C ASP A 39 -10.37 -20.46 9.45
N ASN A 40 -9.14 -20.01 9.27
CA ASN A 40 -7.96 -20.62 9.88
C ASN A 40 -7.67 -20.08 11.30
N ARG A 41 -8.50 -19.13 11.81
CA ARG A 41 -8.45 -18.63 13.18
C ARG A 41 -9.86 -18.36 13.75
N PRO A 42 -10.72 -19.39 13.80
CA PRO A 42 -12.14 -19.23 14.12
C PRO A 42 -12.42 -18.70 15.54
N GLU A 43 -11.49 -18.89 16.47
CA GLU A 43 -11.62 -18.46 17.87
C GLU A 43 -11.30 -16.97 18.09
N SER A 44 -10.72 -16.30 17.10
CA SER A 44 -10.44 -14.88 17.21
C SER A 44 -11.71 -14.04 17.14
N PRO A 45 -11.67 -12.76 17.58
CA PRO A 45 -12.81 -11.86 17.42
C PRO A 45 -13.30 -11.76 15.98
N ASP A 46 -12.37 -11.62 15.02
CA ASP A 46 -12.68 -11.56 13.59
C ASP A 46 -13.24 -12.87 13.03
N GLY A 47 -12.69 -13.99 13.48
CA GLY A 47 -13.20 -15.33 13.13
C GLY A 47 -14.62 -15.57 13.63
N GLN A 48 -14.92 -15.18 14.87
CA GLN A 48 -16.28 -15.24 15.41
C GLN A 48 -17.24 -14.32 14.67
N MET A 49 -16.83 -13.12 14.29
CA MET A 49 -17.64 -12.21 13.49
C MET A 49 -17.88 -12.77 12.09
N THR A 50 -16.84 -13.28 11.43
CA THR A 50 -16.92 -13.97 10.14
C THR A 50 -17.94 -15.11 10.19
N GLY A 51 -17.84 -15.96 11.22
CA GLY A 51 -18.76 -17.07 11.40
C GLY A 51 -20.22 -16.65 11.59
N ARG A 52 -20.47 -15.59 12.38
CA ARG A 52 -21.81 -15.03 12.57
C ARG A 52 -22.35 -14.42 11.28
N PHE A 53 -21.54 -13.64 10.57
CA PHE A 53 -21.93 -13.00 9.32
C PHE A 53 -22.29 -14.02 8.24
N VAL A 54 -21.41 -14.99 7.98
CA VAL A 54 -21.64 -15.98 6.92
C VAL A 54 -22.86 -16.83 7.21
N ARG A 55 -23.03 -17.37 8.44
CA ARG A 55 -24.18 -18.20 8.80
C ARG A 55 -25.50 -17.41 8.87
N GLY A 56 -25.45 -16.14 9.30
CA GLY A 56 -26.65 -15.35 9.55
C GLY A 56 -27.10 -14.49 8.38
N SER A 57 -26.20 -14.13 7.45
CA SER A 57 -26.48 -13.09 6.45
C SER A 57 -26.20 -13.50 5.01
N VAL A 58 -25.56 -14.66 4.76
CA VAL A 58 -25.23 -15.14 3.42
C VAL A 58 -26.04 -16.38 3.10
N ALA A 59 -27.14 -16.23 2.35
CA ALA A 59 -28.11 -17.30 2.12
C ALA A 59 -27.51 -18.58 1.50
N ASN A 60 -26.53 -18.45 0.61
CA ASN A 60 -25.79 -19.55 -0.02
C ASN A 60 -24.38 -19.69 0.57
N GLY A 61 -24.17 -19.17 1.80
CA GLY A 61 -22.87 -19.15 2.48
C GLY A 61 -22.68 -20.33 3.41
N ARG A 62 -21.48 -20.91 3.40
CA ARG A 62 -21.02 -21.93 4.35
C ARG A 62 -19.76 -21.46 5.04
N TYR A 63 -19.77 -21.45 6.37
CA TYR A 63 -18.61 -21.16 7.21
C TYR A 63 -18.03 -22.46 7.78
N ILE A 64 -16.74 -22.63 7.60
CA ILE A 64 -15.99 -23.81 8.01
C ILE A 64 -14.86 -23.38 8.95
N PRO A 65 -14.96 -23.59 10.26
CA PRO A 65 -13.86 -23.39 11.18
C PRO A 65 -12.76 -24.42 10.89
N PHE A 66 -11.51 -23.99 10.77
CA PHE A 66 -10.38 -24.83 10.43
C PHE A 66 -9.10 -24.34 11.12
N ALA A 67 -8.87 -24.81 12.35
CA ALA A 67 -7.69 -24.43 13.15
C ALA A 67 -6.61 -25.53 13.18
N ASP A 68 -6.83 -26.68 12.54
CA ASP A 68 -5.97 -27.85 12.66
C ASP A 68 -4.57 -27.62 12.06
N VAL A 69 -4.49 -26.87 10.95
CA VAL A 69 -3.25 -26.56 10.26
C VAL A 69 -3.22 -25.08 9.89
N ILE A 70 -2.28 -24.35 10.50
CA ILE A 70 -2.12 -22.93 10.22
C ILE A 70 -1.25 -22.73 8.97
N GLY A 71 -1.77 -21.99 8.00
CA GLY A 71 -1.08 -21.66 6.76
C GLY A 71 -2.03 -21.30 5.63
N THR A 72 -1.49 -20.98 4.47
CA THR A 72 -2.27 -20.56 3.30
C THR A 72 -2.74 -21.73 2.44
N ALA A 73 -1.97 -22.80 2.34
CA ALA A 73 -2.26 -23.95 1.48
C ALA A 73 -3.41 -24.83 2.01
N ALA A 74 -3.36 -25.23 3.28
CA ALA A 74 -4.32 -26.18 3.85
C ALA A 74 -5.79 -25.66 3.86
N PRO A 75 -6.08 -24.40 4.27
CA PRO A 75 -7.45 -23.88 4.20
C PRO A 75 -7.94 -23.69 2.76
N ARG A 76 -7.08 -23.35 1.80
CA ARG A 76 -7.43 -23.30 0.37
C ARG A 76 -7.75 -24.70 -0.17
N ASP A 77 -6.99 -25.73 0.21
CA ASP A 77 -7.30 -27.13 -0.14
C ASP A 77 -8.65 -27.57 0.44
N ARG A 78 -8.95 -27.13 1.66
CA ARG A 78 -10.25 -27.39 2.31
C ARG A 78 -11.42 -26.79 1.52
N VAL A 79 -11.26 -25.61 0.91
CA VAL A 79 -12.28 -25.03 0.03
C VAL A 79 -12.66 -25.99 -1.08
N PHE A 80 -11.69 -26.55 -1.80
CA PHE A 80 -11.96 -27.48 -2.91
C PHE A 80 -12.60 -28.78 -2.46
N ARG A 81 -12.23 -29.31 -1.30
CA ARG A 81 -12.80 -30.54 -0.73
C ARG A 81 -14.24 -30.35 -0.29
N GLU A 82 -14.59 -29.18 0.21
CA GLU A 82 -15.93 -28.87 0.72
C GLU A 82 -16.88 -28.33 -0.34
N ALA A 83 -16.37 -27.85 -1.46
CA ALA A 83 -17.17 -27.28 -2.53
C ALA A 83 -18.17 -28.27 -3.11
N THR A 84 -19.36 -27.76 -3.46
CA THR A 84 -20.41 -28.56 -4.10
C THR A 84 -20.58 -28.22 -5.58
N GLY A 85 -20.07 -27.08 -6.04
CA GLY A 85 -20.12 -26.66 -7.44
C GLY A 85 -19.20 -27.47 -8.35
N ASP A 86 -19.50 -27.50 -9.63
CA ASP A 86 -18.71 -28.17 -10.67
C ASP A 86 -17.37 -27.45 -10.89
N ILE A 87 -17.36 -26.13 -10.72
CA ILE A 87 -16.21 -25.23 -10.81
C ILE A 87 -15.99 -24.61 -9.42
N VAL A 88 -14.73 -24.53 -9.00
CA VAL A 88 -14.34 -23.86 -7.76
C VAL A 88 -13.40 -22.71 -8.10
N CYS A 89 -13.78 -21.51 -7.67
CA CYS A 89 -12.94 -20.32 -7.70
C CYS A 89 -12.52 -19.99 -6.27
N CYS A 90 -11.25 -20.20 -5.95
CA CYS A 90 -10.67 -19.83 -4.68
C CYS A 90 -10.09 -18.43 -4.74
N VAL A 91 -10.48 -17.58 -3.79
CA VAL A 91 -10.03 -16.19 -3.69
C VAL A 91 -9.48 -15.90 -2.30
N ASP A 92 -8.62 -14.90 -2.17
CA ASP A 92 -8.27 -14.35 -0.86
C ASP A 92 -9.44 -13.54 -0.30
N SER A 93 -9.49 -13.39 1.02
CA SER A 93 -10.59 -12.72 1.71
C SER A 93 -10.73 -11.21 1.41
N HIS A 94 -9.78 -10.62 0.71
CA HIS A 94 -9.70 -9.18 0.40
C HIS A 94 -9.51 -8.92 -1.10
N VAL A 95 -10.26 -9.65 -1.92
CA VAL A 95 -10.25 -9.59 -3.38
C VAL A 95 -11.58 -9.09 -3.91
N LEU A 96 -11.54 -8.19 -4.90
CA LEU A 96 -12.72 -7.72 -5.62
C LEU A 96 -12.65 -8.19 -7.07
N LEU A 97 -13.66 -8.95 -7.52
CA LEU A 97 -13.78 -9.38 -8.89
C LEU A 97 -14.38 -8.26 -9.76
N HIS A 98 -13.82 -8.08 -10.95
CA HIS A 98 -14.33 -7.09 -11.89
C HIS A 98 -15.68 -7.51 -12.47
N PRO A 99 -16.52 -6.56 -12.91
CA PRO A 99 -17.80 -6.88 -13.55
C PRO A 99 -17.61 -7.82 -14.75
N GLY A 100 -18.44 -8.87 -14.83
CA GLY A 100 -18.35 -9.87 -15.89
C GLY A 100 -17.30 -10.97 -15.69
N ALA A 101 -16.45 -10.89 -14.66
CA ALA A 101 -15.37 -11.85 -14.44
C ALA A 101 -15.90 -13.28 -14.26
N ILE A 102 -16.95 -13.48 -13.50
CA ILE A 102 -17.56 -14.80 -13.25
C ILE A 102 -18.19 -15.37 -14.51
N GLU A 103 -18.83 -14.54 -15.32
CA GLU A 103 -19.44 -14.96 -16.58
C GLU A 103 -18.38 -15.49 -17.56
N HIS A 104 -17.24 -14.82 -17.65
CA HIS A 104 -16.09 -15.28 -18.47
C HIS A 104 -15.46 -16.57 -17.94
N LEU A 105 -15.35 -16.71 -16.61
CA LEU A 105 -14.88 -17.94 -15.96
C LEU A 105 -15.80 -19.13 -16.31
N LEU A 106 -17.10 -18.95 -16.17
CA LEU A 106 -18.09 -19.98 -16.51
C LEU A 106 -18.04 -20.32 -17.99
N ALA A 107 -18.04 -19.36 -18.88
CA ALA A 107 -17.95 -19.56 -20.33
C ALA A 107 -16.67 -20.31 -20.74
N TYR A 108 -15.54 -20.04 -20.08
CA TYR A 108 -14.29 -20.78 -20.32
C TYR A 108 -14.48 -22.30 -20.09
N PHE A 109 -15.06 -22.69 -18.95
CA PHE A 109 -15.27 -24.10 -18.59
C PHE A 109 -16.47 -24.74 -19.30
N GLU A 110 -17.51 -23.98 -19.65
CA GLU A 110 -18.65 -24.49 -20.45
C GLU A 110 -18.20 -24.95 -21.84
N THR A 111 -17.28 -24.22 -22.47
CA THR A 111 -16.71 -24.61 -23.76
C THR A 111 -15.65 -25.72 -23.66
N ARG A 112 -15.22 -26.08 -22.45
CA ARG A 112 -14.14 -27.05 -22.17
C ARG A 112 -14.56 -28.03 -21.05
N PRO A 113 -15.56 -28.88 -21.27
CA PRO A 113 -16.16 -29.72 -20.23
C PRO A 113 -15.19 -30.71 -19.58
N ALA A 114 -14.13 -31.13 -20.29
CA ALA A 114 -13.09 -32.03 -19.77
C ALA A 114 -11.80 -31.34 -19.35
N SER A 115 -11.83 -30.00 -19.24
CA SER A 115 -10.62 -29.24 -18.91
C SER A 115 -10.12 -29.56 -17.50
N LYS A 116 -8.81 -29.78 -17.39
CA LYS A 116 -8.05 -29.88 -16.13
C LYS A 116 -7.27 -28.60 -15.81
N ASP A 117 -7.58 -27.52 -16.53
CA ASP A 117 -6.81 -26.29 -16.44
C ASP A 117 -6.99 -25.61 -15.06
N LEU A 118 -5.90 -25.06 -14.55
CA LEU A 118 -5.88 -24.10 -13.47
C LEU A 118 -5.87 -22.71 -14.07
N VAL A 119 -6.91 -21.93 -13.82
CA VAL A 119 -7.08 -20.63 -14.44
C VAL A 119 -7.00 -19.50 -13.40
N SER A 120 -6.53 -18.36 -13.83
CA SER A 120 -6.57 -17.09 -13.10
C SER A 120 -6.88 -15.97 -14.10
N GLY A 121 -6.84 -14.72 -13.64
CA GLY A 121 -7.00 -13.54 -14.47
C GLY A 121 -6.05 -12.43 -14.07
N PRO A 122 -6.06 -11.29 -14.78
CA PRO A 122 -5.23 -10.15 -14.44
C PRO A 122 -5.50 -9.66 -13.02
N MET A 123 -4.44 -9.61 -12.21
CA MET A 123 -4.45 -9.02 -10.88
C MET A 123 -4.17 -7.53 -10.99
N HIS A 124 -5.10 -6.71 -10.54
CA HIS A 124 -4.98 -5.25 -10.49
C HIS A 124 -4.53 -4.78 -9.12
N TYR A 125 -3.65 -3.79 -9.10
CA TYR A 125 -3.21 -3.12 -7.89
C TYR A 125 -4.17 -1.98 -7.52
N ASP A 126 -4.36 -1.70 -6.24
CA ASP A 126 -5.18 -0.56 -5.78
C ASP A 126 -4.71 0.78 -6.36
N GLY A 127 -3.41 0.96 -6.56
CA GLY A 127 -2.79 2.16 -7.13
C GLY A 127 -2.75 2.22 -8.66
N GLY A 128 -3.43 1.29 -9.35
CA GLY A 128 -3.40 1.19 -10.82
C GLY A 128 -2.34 0.21 -11.35
N GLY A 129 -2.45 -0.11 -12.63
CA GLY A 129 -1.65 -1.17 -13.26
C GLY A 129 -2.17 -2.58 -12.95
N PHE A 130 -1.66 -3.58 -13.65
CA PHE A 130 -2.02 -4.98 -13.46
C PHE A 130 -0.88 -5.92 -13.82
N ALA A 131 -0.95 -7.15 -13.33
CA ALA A 131 -0.09 -8.26 -13.70
C ALA A 131 -0.93 -9.44 -14.18
N THR A 132 -0.40 -10.23 -15.10
CA THR A 132 -1.10 -11.37 -15.69
C THR A 132 -0.51 -12.72 -15.30
N HIS A 133 0.73 -12.73 -14.83
CA HIS A 133 1.46 -13.95 -14.47
C HIS A 133 2.65 -13.67 -13.58
N PHE A 134 3.23 -14.73 -13.03
CA PHE A 134 4.54 -14.73 -12.42
C PHE A 134 5.63 -15.12 -13.41
N GLN A 135 6.71 -14.36 -13.38
CA GLN A 135 7.98 -14.78 -13.97
C GLN A 135 8.70 -15.78 -13.06
N ASP A 136 9.42 -16.72 -13.67
CA ASP A 136 10.28 -17.68 -12.98
C ASP A 136 11.55 -17.01 -12.47
N GLN A 137 11.40 -16.14 -11.46
CA GLN A 137 12.46 -15.39 -10.80
C GLN A 137 12.22 -15.27 -9.31
N TRP A 138 13.30 -15.21 -8.53
CA TRP A 138 13.22 -14.88 -7.12
C TRP A 138 12.99 -13.40 -6.90
N ARG A 139 12.08 -13.08 -5.98
CA ARG A 139 11.86 -11.76 -5.42
C ARG A 139 12.11 -11.85 -3.92
N ALA A 140 13.27 -11.38 -3.46
CA ALA A 140 13.75 -11.64 -2.12
C ALA A 140 13.64 -13.15 -1.79
N GLN A 141 12.85 -13.54 -0.78
CA GLN A 141 12.70 -14.95 -0.37
C GLN A 141 11.50 -15.66 -0.99
N MET A 142 10.83 -15.03 -1.95
CA MET A 142 9.66 -15.58 -2.65
C MET A 142 9.99 -15.84 -4.11
N TRP A 143 9.59 -17.00 -4.60
CA TRP A 143 9.66 -17.27 -6.02
C TRP A 143 8.42 -16.74 -6.73
N GLY A 144 8.64 -16.06 -7.84
CA GLY A 144 7.61 -15.43 -8.65
C GLY A 144 7.67 -13.90 -8.58
N VAL A 145 7.97 -13.28 -9.70
CA VAL A 145 7.90 -11.83 -9.87
C VAL A 145 6.67 -11.51 -10.72
N TRP A 146 5.80 -10.64 -10.22
CA TRP A 146 4.63 -10.18 -10.96
C TRP A 146 5.04 -9.52 -12.27
N ASP A 147 4.39 -9.91 -13.37
CA ASP A 147 4.66 -9.36 -14.69
C ASP A 147 3.40 -9.33 -15.56
N ARG A 148 3.48 -8.56 -16.63
CA ARG A 148 2.41 -8.35 -17.59
C ARG A 148 2.78 -8.95 -18.95
N ALA A 149 1.86 -9.71 -19.53
CA ALA A 149 1.99 -10.20 -20.90
C ALA A 149 1.71 -9.07 -21.89
N TRP A 150 2.54 -9.02 -22.91
CA TRP A 150 2.41 -8.17 -24.09
C TRP A 150 2.28 -9.04 -25.34
N GLU A 151 1.54 -8.56 -26.31
CA GLU A 151 1.35 -9.22 -27.58
C GLU A 151 2.03 -8.43 -28.72
N CYS A 152 2.86 -9.11 -29.46
CA CYS A 152 3.41 -8.61 -30.73
C CYS A 152 2.28 -8.53 -31.78
N PRO A 153 2.33 -7.61 -32.76
CA PRO A 153 1.37 -7.58 -33.88
C PRO A 153 1.21 -8.89 -34.64
N CYS A 154 2.14 -9.84 -34.49
CA CYS A 154 2.04 -11.19 -35.07
C CYS A 154 1.36 -12.23 -34.15
N GLY A 155 0.90 -11.82 -32.98
CA GLY A 155 0.27 -12.69 -31.97
C GLY A 155 1.24 -13.43 -31.05
N GLU A 156 2.54 -13.16 -31.08
CA GLU A 156 3.50 -13.73 -30.13
C GLU A 156 3.47 -13.00 -28.82
N LEU A 157 3.46 -13.74 -27.71
CA LEU A 157 3.39 -13.19 -26.37
C LEU A 157 4.79 -13.11 -25.71
N PHE A 158 5.02 -12.03 -24.98
CA PHE A 158 6.27 -11.77 -24.27
C PHE A 158 6.06 -10.92 -23.03
N SER A 159 7.06 -10.87 -22.18
CA SER A 159 7.13 -10.01 -21.01
C SER A 159 8.13 -8.89 -21.21
N VAL A 160 7.93 -7.76 -20.53
CA VAL A 160 8.82 -6.59 -20.60
C VAL A 160 9.26 -6.19 -19.21
N VAL A 161 10.56 -6.12 -18.99
CA VAL A 161 11.15 -5.66 -17.73
C VAL A 161 11.99 -4.42 -17.98
N GLY A 162 11.98 -3.49 -17.03
CA GLY A 162 12.96 -2.41 -17.00
C GLY A 162 14.34 -2.95 -16.65
N GLY A 163 15.38 -2.46 -17.33
CA GLY A 163 16.76 -2.79 -17.05
C GLY A 163 17.67 -1.61 -17.32
N GLN A 164 18.96 -1.74 -16.96
CA GLN A 164 19.98 -0.74 -17.26
C GLN A 164 20.92 -1.26 -18.35
N HIS A 165 21.14 -0.43 -19.35
CA HIS A 165 22.21 -0.63 -20.32
C HIS A 165 23.57 -0.41 -19.66
N PRO A 166 24.67 -1.07 -20.14
CA PRO A 166 26.00 -0.88 -19.56
C PRO A 166 26.48 0.57 -19.49
N ASP A 167 25.93 1.47 -20.29
CA ASP A 167 26.23 2.92 -20.26
C ASP A 167 25.35 3.71 -19.26
N GLY A 168 24.53 3.01 -18.45
CA GLY A 168 23.69 3.60 -17.42
C GLY A 168 22.31 4.08 -17.90
N ARG A 169 21.99 4.00 -19.20
CA ARG A 169 20.65 4.32 -19.71
C ARG A 169 19.67 3.24 -19.37
N GLU A 170 18.45 3.63 -19.09
CA GLU A 170 17.33 2.68 -18.92
C GLU A 170 16.93 2.09 -20.27
N GLN A 171 16.69 0.80 -20.28
CA GLN A 171 16.27 0.08 -21.47
C GLN A 171 15.14 -0.91 -21.12
N LEU A 172 14.34 -1.23 -22.12
CA LEU A 172 13.38 -2.32 -22.02
C LEU A 172 14.06 -3.64 -22.40
N LEU A 173 13.85 -4.63 -21.53
CA LEU A 173 14.33 -5.98 -21.73
C LEU A 173 13.14 -6.89 -22.03
N PHE A 174 13.20 -7.59 -23.15
CA PHE A 174 12.10 -8.43 -23.65
C PHE A 174 12.41 -9.89 -23.35
N GLN A 175 11.43 -10.61 -22.83
CA GLN A 175 11.59 -11.99 -22.40
C GLN A 175 10.41 -12.85 -22.88
N PRO A 176 10.60 -14.13 -23.22
CA PRO A 176 9.47 -15.02 -23.43
C PRO A 176 8.68 -15.18 -22.12
N ILE A 177 7.37 -15.43 -22.20
CA ILE A 177 6.55 -15.72 -21.02
C ILE A 177 6.99 -17.03 -20.36
N PHE A 178 7.40 -18.02 -21.14
CA PHE A 178 7.92 -19.30 -20.69
C PHE A 178 9.41 -19.43 -20.93
N GLY A 179 10.11 -20.14 -20.07
CA GLY A 179 11.52 -20.51 -20.22
C GLY A 179 12.33 -20.25 -18.96
N GLU A 180 13.44 -21.00 -18.80
CA GLU A 180 14.42 -20.71 -17.75
C GLU A 180 15.03 -19.34 -17.99
N ARG A 181 14.89 -18.48 -17.03
CA ARG A 181 15.44 -17.14 -17.06
C ARG A 181 16.76 -17.07 -16.33
N THR A 182 17.79 -17.47 -17.01
CA THR A 182 19.09 -16.96 -16.64
C THR A 182 19.19 -15.50 -17.10
N ALA A 183 19.84 -14.63 -16.33
CA ALA A 183 19.96 -13.18 -16.57
C ALA A 183 20.59 -12.78 -17.93
N ARG A 184 20.68 -13.67 -18.90
CA ARG A 184 21.40 -13.52 -20.16
C ARG A 184 20.55 -13.73 -21.42
N HIS A 185 19.26 -14.06 -21.30
CA HIS A 185 18.44 -14.38 -22.47
C HIS A 185 17.34 -13.34 -22.72
N PHE A 186 17.76 -12.09 -22.92
CA PHE A 186 16.83 -11.08 -23.39
C PHE A 186 16.70 -11.15 -24.91
N LEU A 187 15.45 -11.15 -25.37
CA LEU A 187 15.14 -11.13 -26.78
C LEU A 187 15.53 -9.78 -27.39
N THR A 188 16.11 -9.80 -28.58
CA THR A 188 16.38 -8.60 -29.37
C THR A 188 15.27 -8.33 -30.39
N ALA A 189 14.60 -9.39 -30.81
CA ALA A 189 13.52 -9.38 -31.78
C ALA A 189 12.48 -10.45 -31.45
N CYS A 190 11.27 -10.30 -31.97
CA CYS A 190 10.22 -11.29 -31.86
C CYS A 190 10.66 -12.63 -32.49
N PRO A 191 10.56 -13.75 -31.76
CA PRO A 191 11.02 -15.04 -32.29
C PRO A 191 10.16 -15.54 -33.47
N LYS A 192 8.91 -15.04 -33.61
CA LYS A 192 7.96 -15.47 -34.64
C LYS A 192 8.04 -14.63 -35.93
N CYS A 193 8.08 -13.31 -35.81
CA CYS A 193 8.05 -12.43 -37.00
C CYS A 193 9.37 -11.68 -37.22
N HIS A 194 10.38 -11.89 -36.39
CA HIS A 194 11.71 -11.29 -36.46
C HIS A 194 11.73 -9.75 -36.42
N ARG A 195 10.63 -9.10 -36.02
CA ARG A 195 10.59 -7.66 -35.81
C ARG A 195 11.44 -7.32 -34.59
N ASP A 196 12.35 -6.36 -34.73
CA ASP A 196 13.15 -5.86 -33.63
C ASP A 196 12.26 -5.23 -32.55
N TYR A 197 12.58 -5.53 -31.30
CA TYR A 197 11.92 -4.91 -30.17
C TYR A 197 12.46 -3.49 -29.93
N PRO A 198 11.58 -2.52 -29.66
CA PRO A 198 11.99 -1.15 -29.34
C PRO A 198 12.71 -1.13 -27.98
N ARG A 199 13.97 -0.70 -27.95
CA ARG A 199 14.82 -0.73 -26.75
C ARG A 199 15.08 0.64 -26.15
N ASP A 200 15.19 1.66 -26.99
CA ASP A 200 15.50 3.04 -26.59
C ASP A 200 14.20 3.84 -26.41
N LEU A 201 13.46 3.50 -25.37
CA LEU A 201 12.25 4.23 -25.04
C LEU A 201 12.44 4.83 -23.66
N GLY A 202 12.58 6.14 -23.65
CA GLY A 202 12.72 6.90 -22.40
C GLY A 202 11.70 6.44 -21.35
N TYR A 203 12.20 6.20 -20.15
CA TYR A 203 11.44 5.65 -19.03
C TYR A 203 10.35 6.61 -18.57
N SER A 204 9.17 6.47 -19.10
CA SER A 204 7.95 6.99 -18.46
C SER A 204 6.76 6.12 -18.84
N GLY A 205 6.64 4.97 -18.14
CA GLY A 205 5.59 3.99 -18.36
C GLY A 205 5.79 3.21 -19.67
N HIS A 206 6.17 1.93 -19.57
CA HIS A 206 6.39 0.99 -20.70
C HIS A 206 5.24 0.94 -21.69
N GLU A 207 4.06 1.38 -21.30
CA GLU A 207 2.81 1.17 -22.01
C GLU A 207 2.72 2.00 -23.29
N GLN A 208 3.02 3.29 -23.22
CA GLN A 208 2.84 4.20 -24.36
C GLN A 208 3.76 3.91 -25.55
N PRO A 209 5.07 3.77 -25.34
CA PRO A 209 5.98 3.49 -26.43
C PRO A 209 5.71 2.15 -27.09
N LEU A 210 5.35 1.12 -26.31
CA LEU A 210 5.01 -0.19 -26.84
C LEU A 210 3.70 -0.15 -27.64
N THR A 211 2.68 0.53 -27.11
CA THR A 211 1.40 0.72 -27.80
C THR A 211 1.58 1.53 -29.10
N ALA A 212 2.41 2.58 -29.07
CA ALA A 212 2.73 3.35 -30.27
C ALA A 212 3.45 2.52 -31.35
N ALA A 213 4.23 1.51 -30.94
CA ALA A 213 4.87 0.56 -31.83
C ALA A 213 3.95 -0.61 -32.27
N GLY A 214 2.70 -0.60 -31.84
CA GLY A 214 1.68 -1.59 -32.20
C GLY A 214 1.68 -2.86 -31.33
N TYR A 215 2.40 -2.86 -30.20
CA TYR A 215 2.29 -3.92 -29.18
C TYR A 215 1.11 -3.63 -28.27
N ARG A 216 0.50 -4.67 -27.70
CA ARG A 216 -0.70 -4.52 -26.85
C ARG A 216 -0.61 -5.40 -25.60
N CYS A 217 -1.20 -4.96 -24.52
CA CYS A 217 -1.32 -5.71 -23.27
C CYS A 217 -2.80 -5.92 -22.86
N ASP A 218 -3.75 -5.37 -23.59
CA ASP A 218 -5.19 -5.58 -23.49
C ASP A 218 -5.62 -6.83 -24.26
N LEU A 219 -5.13 -7.99 -23.84
CA LEU A 219 -5.35 -9.26 -24.52
C LEU A 219 -6.83 -9.65 -24.48
N ALA A 220 -7.30 -10.29 -25.55
CA ALA A 220 -8.70 -10.72 -25.68
C ALA A 220 -8.89 -12.22 -25.34
N ASP A 221 -7.94 -13.05 -25.76
CA ASP A 221 -8.04 -14.50 -25.66
C ASP A 221 -7.27 -15.08 -24.47
N PRO A 222 -7.77 -16.16 -23.85
CA PRO A 222 -7.04 -16.88 -22.81
C PRO A 222 -5.69 -17.42 -23.29
N PHE A 223 -4.66 -17.29 -22.48
CA PHE A 223 -3.30 -17.71 -22.83
C PHE A 223 -2.59 -18.42 -21.69
N ASP A 224 -1.60 -19.23 -22.05
CA ASP A 224 -0.82 -20.01 -21.08
C ASP A 224 0.14 -19.14 -20.28
N ILE A 225 0.27 -19.43 -19.00
CA ILE A 225 1.16 -18.73 -18.06
C ILE A 225 2.01 -19.73 -17.28
N PRO A 226 3.22 -19.34 -16.84
CA PRO A 226 4.06 -20.19 -15.98
C PRO A 226 3.45 -20.45 -14.60
N ALA A 227 3.01 -19.39 -13.96
CA ALA A 227 2.33 -19.38 -12.66
C ALA A 227 1.63 -18.04 -12.44
N MET A 228 0.82 -17.96 -11.40
CA MET A 228 0.17 -16.76 -10.93
C MET A 228 0.13 -16.77 -9.39
N GLY A 229 -0.04 -15.61 -8.76
CA GLY A 229 -0.36 -15.55 -7.34
C GLY A 229 -1.71 -16.15 -7.03
N LEU A 230 -1.82 -16.81 -5.89
CA LEU A 230 -3.03 -17.54 -5.49
C LEU A 230 -4.09 -16.67 -4.80
N GLY A 231 -4.05 -15.36 -5.02
CA GLY A 231 -5.14 -14.48 -4.58
C GLY A 231 -6.46 -14.70 -5.33
N LEU A 232 -6.39 -15.24 -6.56
CA LEU A 232 -7.54 -15.78 -7.30
C LEU A 232 -7.06 -16.90 -8.23
N PHE A 233 -7.67 -18.07 -8.11
CA PHE A 233 -7.47 -19.17 -9.05
C PHE A 233 -8.71 -20.07 -9.08
N ALA A 234 -8.94 -20.73 -10.20
CA ALA A 234 -10.10 -21.60 -10.37
C ALA A 234 -9.77 -22.84 -11.21
N CYS A 235 -10.48 -23.92 -10.95
CA CYS A 235 -10.46 -25.12 -11.78
C CYS A 235 -11.78 -25.88 -11.64
N ARG A 236 -11.96 -26.93 -12.45
CA ARG A 236 -13.01 -27.92 -12.15
C ARG A 236 -12.71 -28.62 -10.84
N ARG A 237 -13.71 -28.78 -9.98
CA ARG A 237 -13.55 -29.42 -8.67
C ARG A 237 -12.86 -30.78 -8.77
N GLU A 238 -13.27 -31.60 -9.73
CA GLU A 238 -12.71 -32.96 -9.97
C GLU A 238 -11.25 -32.94 -10.49
N ALA A 239 -10.80 -31.81 -11.04
CA ALA A 239 -9.45 -31.64 -11.55
C ALA A 239 -8.46 -31.05 -10.54
N TRP A 240 -8.93 -30.69 -9.35
CA TRP A 240 -8.08 -30.14 -8.32
C TRP A 240 -7.01 -31.13 -7.86
N PRO A 241 -5.70 -30.83 -8.04
CA PRO A 241 -4.64 -31.79 -7.73
C PRO A 241 -4.27 -31.85 -6.23
N GLY A 242 -4.78 -30.91 -5.41
CA GLY A 242 -4.51 -30.80 -3.99
C GLY A 242 -3.16 -30.23 -3.62
N PHE A 243 -3.11 -29.48 -2.51
CA PHE A 243 -1.83 -29.08 -1.90
C PHE A 243 -1.24 -30.26 -1.10
N ASN A 244 0.07 -30.22 -0.86
CA ASN A 244 0.72 -31.15 0.05
C ASN A 244 0.24 -30.89 1.49
N PRO A 245 -0.24 -31.92 2.22
CA PRO A 245 -0.77 -31.76 3.58
C PRO A 245 0.28 -31.33 4.61
N GLU A 246 1.55 -31.47 4.28
CA GLU A 246 2.68 -31.06 5.12
C GLU A 246 3.03 -29.58 5.01
N PHE A 247 2.41 -28.82 4.11
CA PHE A 247 2.65 -27.37 4.01
C PHE A 247 2.17 -26.63 5.26
N ARG A 248 2.97 -25.70 5.74
CA ARG A 248 2.70 -24.84 6.91
C ARG A 248 3.00 -23.39 6.57
N GLY A 249 2.41 -22.45 7.31
CA GLY A 249 2.68 -21.02 7.16
C GLY A 249 2.42 -20.50 5.76
N PHE A 250 3.34 -19.70 5.22
CA PHE A 250 3.18 -18.99 3.95
C PHE A 250 4.41 -19.13 3.05
N GLY A 251 4.17 -19.37 1.76
CA GLY A 251 5.15 -19.37 0.67
C GLY A 251 5.51 -20.77 0.19
N GLY A 252 5.83 -20.85 -1.09
CA GLY A 252 6.18 -22.09 -1.80
C GLY A 252 5.02 -22.79 -2.49
N GLU A 253 3.79 -22.38 -2.22
CA GLU A 253 2.59 -23.02 -2.76
C GLU A 253 2.25 -22.64 -4.20
N GLU A 254 2.56 -21.42 -4.64
CA GLU A 254 2.12 -20.90 -5.94
C GLU A 254 2.72 -21.73 -7.10
N PHE A 255 4.04 -21.80 -7.16
CA PHE A 255 4.70 -22.53 -8.24
C PHE A 255 4.46 -24.02 -8.15
N TYR A 256 4.44 -24.55 -6.93
CA TYR A 256 4.13 -25.96 -6.67
C TYR A 256 2.79 -26.39 -7.27
N ILE A 257 1.71 -25.66 -7.02
CA ILE A 257 0.39 -26.06 -7.49
C ILE A 257 0.23 -25.94 -9.01
N HIS A 258 0.85 -24.93 -9.61
CA HIS A 258 0.86 -24.77 -11.07
C HIS A 258 1.63 -25.91 -11.75
N GLU A 259 2.78 -26.29 -11.21
CA GLU A 259 3.55 -27.43 -11.74
C GLU A 259 2.80 -28.76 -11.53
N LYS A 260 2.18 -28.94 -10.38
CA LYS A 260 1.36 -30.12 -10.09
C LYS A 260 0.17 -30.24 -11.05
N CYS A 261 -0.50 -29.13 -11.36
CA CYS A 261 -1.55 -29.06 -12.37
C CYS A 261 -1.05 -29.51 -13.76
N ARG A 262 0.09 -28.99 -14.23
CA ARG A 262 0.69 -29.38 -15.52
C ARG A 262 1.00 -30.88 -15.56
N ARG A 263 1.55 -31.43 -14.49
CA ARG A 263 1.82 -32.89 -14.38
C ARG A 263 0.57 -33.75 -14.38
N ALA A 264 -0.55 -33.20 -13.89
CA ALA A 264 -1.86 -33.87 -13.97
C ALA A 264 -2.50 -33.75 -15.36
N GLY A 265 -1.82 -33.13 -16.33
CA GLY A 265 -2.29 -32.94 -17.71
C GLY A 265 -3.19 -31.73 -17.93
N GLY A 266 -3.20 -30.78 -16.99
CA GLY A 266 -3.85 -29.49 -17.12
C GLY A 266 -2.90 -28.40 -17.67
N ARG A 267 -3.46 -27.25 -18.03
CA ARG A 267 -2.73 -26.03 -18.39
C ARG A 267 -2.88 -25.02 -17.28
N CYS A 268 -1.95 -24.08 -17.18
CA CYS A 268 -2.11 -22.91 -16.32
C CYS A 268 -2.40 -21.70 -17.23
N VAL A 269 -3.55 -21.06 -17.05
CA VAL A 269 -4.11 -20.12 -18.05
C VAL A 269 -4.51 -18.81 -17.39
N CYS A 270 -4.15 -17.70 -18.01
CA CYS A 270 -4.72 -16.39 -17.71
C CYS A 270 -5.93 -16.15 -18.63
N ILE A 271 -7.09 -15.87 -18.05
CA ILE A 271 -8.29 -15.41 -18.77
C ILE A 271 -8.33 -13.89 -18.63
N PRO A 272 -8.09 -13.12 -19.72
CA PRO A 272 -7.95 -11.66 -19.62
C PRO A 272 -9.15 -10.94 -19.02
N GLN A 273 -10.35 -11.47 -19.20
CA GLN A 273 -11.59 -10.88 -18.69
C GLN A 273 -11.93 -11.31 -17.24
N LEU A 274 -11.17 -12.24 -16.66
CA LEU A 274 -11.28 -12.63 -15.25
C LEU A 274 -10.47 -11.66 -14.37
N GLY A 275 -10.64 -10.35 -14.56
CA GLY A 275 -9.95 -9.33 -13.80
C GLY A 275 -10.36 -9.30 -12.34
N TRP A 276 -9.41 -9.05 -11.47
CA TRP A 276 -9.62 -8.94 -10.03
C TRP A 276 -8.65 -7.95 -9.40
N THR A 277 -9.09 -7.24 -8.37
CA THR A 277 -8.27 -6.30 -7.61
C THR A 277 -7.90 -6.90 -6.27
N HIS A 278 -6.62 -6.85 -5.92
CA HIS A 278 -6.09 -7.32 -4.65
C HIS A 278 -5.77 -6.14 -3.74
N ARG A 279 -6.33 -6.14 -2.54
CA ARG A 279 -6.04 -5.15 -1.51
C ARG A 279 -4.76 -5.54 -0.77
N PHE A 280 -3.62 -4.95 -1.17
CA PHE A 280 -2.33 -5.16 -0.48
C PHE A 280 -2.21 -4.33 0.80
N GLY A 281 -2.67 -3.09 0.78
CA GLY A 281 -2.71 -2.22 1.96
C GLY A 281 -3.81 -2.63 2.92
N ARG A 282 -3.46 -3.38 3.97
CA ARG A 282 -4.37 -3.83 5.02
C ARG A 282 -4.08 -3.13 6.33
N PRO A 283 -5.11 -2.85 7.17
CA PRO A 283 -4.90 -2.16 8.44
C PRO A 283 -3.99 -2.90 9.43
N HIS A 284 -3.86 -4.22 9.27
CA HIS A 284 -3.17 -5.11 10.23
C HIS A 284 -2.06 -5.95 9.59
N ASP A 285 -1.46 -5.49 8.49
CA ASP A 285 -0.45 -6.25 7.73
C ASP A 285 -0.88 -7.70 7.47
N MET A 286 0.05 -8.64 7.54
CA MET A 286 -0.26 -10.07 7.44
C MET A 286 -0.48 -10.66 8.84
N PRO A 287 -1.72 -10.99 9.19
CA PRO A 287 -2.05 -11.48 10.53
C PRO A 287 -1.61 -12.93 10.78
N TYR A 288 -1.29 -13.70 9.75
CA TYR A 288 -0.88 -15.10 9.88
C TYR A 288 0.62 -15.28 10.02
N PRO A 289 1.08 -16.39 10.64
CA PRO A 289 2.50 -16.68 10.78
C PRO A 289 3.22 -16.76 9.43
N ASN A 290 4.27 -15.96 9.28
CA ASN A 290 5.09 -15.91 8.07
C ASN A 290 6.55 -16.09 8.45
N THR A 291 7.03 -17.33 8.47
CA THR A 291 8.37 -17.67 8.92
C THR A 291 9.25 -18.14 7.76
N MET A 292 10.56 -17.86 7.82
CA MET A 292 11.52 -18.38 6.84
C MET A 292 11.60 -19.91 6.89
N TRP A 293 11.48 -20.47 8.08
CA TRP A 293 11.50 -21.92 8.25
C TRP A 293 10.39 -22.59 7.45
N ASP A 294 9.13 -22.21 7.68
CA ASP A 294 7.97 -22.78 6.99
C ASP A 294 8.06 -22.59 5.48
N ARG A 295 8.48 -21.41 5.06
CA ARG A 295 8.65 -21.08 3.63
C ARG A 295 9.67 -22.00 2.97
N VAL A 296 10.89 -22.11 3.51
CA VAL A 296 11.94 -22.95 2.95
C VAL A 296 11.54 -24.42 3.04
N ARG A 297 10.90 -24.83 4.15
CA ARG A 297 10.33 -26.16 4.33
C ARG A 297 9.32 -26.51 3.23
N ASN A 298 8.40 -25.62 2.93
CA ASN A 298 7.41 -25.82 1.88
C ASN A 298 8.07 -25.98 0.49
N TYR A 299 9.07 -25.17 0.19
CA TYR A 299 9.85 -25.32 -1.06
C TYR A 299 10.53 -26.69 -1.14
N VAL A 300 11.17 -27.15 -0.06
CA VAL A 300 11.83 -28.47 -0.03
C VAL A 300 10.81 -29.58 -0.21
N ILE A 301 9.68 -29.55 0.50
CA ILE A 301 8.58 -30.52 0.36
C ILE A 301 8.06 -30.56 -1.08
N GLY A 302 7.74 -29.38 -1.63
CA GLY A 302 7.20 -29.26 -2.99
C GLY A 302 8.18 -29.79 -4.05
N HIS A 303 9.47 -29.48 -3.94
CA HIS A 303 10.48 -29.98 -4.86
C HIS A 303 10.64 -31.49 -4.77
N ARG A 304 10.67 -32.05 -3.56
CA ARG A 304 10.75 -33.51 -3.36
C ARG A 304 9.54 -34.22 -3.95
N GLU A 305 8.32 -33.79 -3.63
CA GLU A 305 7.08 -34.39 -4.19
C GLU A 305 7.06 -34.35 -5.72
N LEU A 306 7.51 -33.25 -6.29
CA LEU A 306 7.54 -33.07 -7.72
C LEU A 306 8.80 -33.66 -8.38
N GLY A 307 9.72 -34.26 -7.63
CA GLY A 307 10.97 -34.80 -8.16
C GLY A 307 11.86 -33.73 -8.85
N LEU A 308 11.83 -32.51 -8.34
CA LEU A 308 12.66 -31.40 -8.81
C LEU A 308 13.98 -31.35 -8.05
N SER A 309 15.04 -30.86 -8.71
CA SER A 309 16.31 -30.63 -8.03
C SER A 309 16.20 -29.57 -6.94
N LEU A 310 16.93 -29.75 -5.83
CA LEU A 310 17.07 -28.76 -4.78
C LEU A 310 18.20 -27.73 -5.06
N ASP A 311 18.90 -27.83 -6.19
CA ASP A 311 20.07 -27.00 -6.48
C ASP A 311 19.72 -25.50 -6.50
N ARG A 312 18.60 -25.13 -7.14
CA ARG A 312 18.12 -23.74 -7.17
C ARG A 312 17.74 -23.22 -5.79
N LEU A 313 17.16 -24.06 -4.93
CA LEU A 313 16.86 -23.69 -3.54
C LEU A 313 18.15 -23.53 -2.74
N THR A 314 19.10 -24.45 -2.90
CA THR A 314 20.42 -24.40 -2.25
C THR A 314 21.17 -23.13 -2.65
N GLU A 315 21.21 -22.83 -3.95
CA GLU A 315 21.84 -21.62 -4.46
C GLU A 315 21.18 -20.37 -3.87
N HIS A 316 19.84 -20.29 -3.92
CA HIS A 316 19.12 -19.11 -3.49
C HIS A 316 19.16 -18.88 -1.97
N PHE A 317 18.84 -19.89 -1.17
CA PHE A 317 18.70 -19.74 0.27
C PHE A 317 20.02 -19.89 1.04
N LEU A 318 20.92 -20.75 0.57
CA LEU A 318 22.15 -21.07 1.28
C LEU A 318 23.36 -20.33 0.71
N THR A 319 23.58 -20.37 -0.61
CA THR A 319 24.79 -19.81 -1.23
C THR A 319 24.70 -18.30 -1.36
N ASN A 320 23.60 -17.78 -1.88
CA ASN A 320 23.36 -16.36 -2.14
C ASN A 320 22.46 -15.70 -1.07
N GLY A 321 21.86 -16.51 -0.18
CA GLY A 321 20.92 -16.06 0.83
C GLY A 321 21.47 -16.06 2.24
N THR A 322 20.56 -15.86 3.18
CA THR A 322 20.86 -15.73 4.61
C THR A 322 20.28 -16.87 5.45
N PHE A 323 19.80 -17.94 4.81
CA PHE A 323 19.25 -19.06 5.56
C PHE A 323 20.38 -19.88 6.21
N PRO A 324 20.37 -20.14 7.54
CA PRO A 324 21.48 -20.74 8.22
C PRO A 324 21.74 -22.19 7.74
N LYS A 325 23.01 -22.52 7.49
CA LYS A 325 23.43 -23.87 7.04
C LYS A 325 22.92 -24.98 7.97
N ARG A 326 22.98 -24.75 9.28
CA ARG A 326 22.52 -25.73 10.28
C ARG A 326 21.01 -26.01 10.13
N GLU A 327 20.23 -24.98 9.89
CA GLU A 327 18.77 -25.09 9.69
C GLU A 327 18.47 -25.78 8.36
N TRP A 328 19.23 -25.47 7.31
CA TRP A 328 19.15 -26.16 6.02
C TRP A 328 19.41 -27.65 6.14
N ASP A 329 20.50 -28.04 6.80
CA ASP A 329 20.85 -29.46 7.00
C ASP A 329 19.75 -30.18 7.81
N LEU A 330 19.16 -29.50 8.79
CA LEU A 330 18.05 -30.04 9.57
C LEU A 330 16.81 -30.26 8.71
N LEU A 331 16.45 -29.31 7.83
CA LEU A 331 15.34 -29.48 6.89
C LEU A 331 15.56 -30.68 5.96
N LEU A 332 16.80 -30.96 5.58
CA LEU A 332 17.10 -32.09 4.72
C LEU A 332 17.26 -33.42 5.44
N SER A 333 17.26 -33.45 6.78
CA SER A 333 17.57 -34.63 7.60
C SER A 333 16.46 -35.70 7.59
N SER A 334 15.23 -35.34 7.18
CA SER A 334 14.11 -36.29 7.12
C SER A 334 13.19 -35.99 5.93
N ASP A 335 12.25 -36.90 5.68
CA ASP A 335 11.17 -36.74 4.70
C ASP A 335 9.87 -37.22 5.32
N PRO A 336 8.90 -36.33 5.56
CA PRO A 336 8.94 -34.89 5.32
C PRO A 336 9.95 -34.15 6.22
N PRO A 337 10.41 -32.95 5.82
CA PRO A 337 11.24 -32.09 6.66
C PRO A 337 10.55 -31.77 7.98
N PRO A 338 11.30 -31.66 9.10
CA PRO A 338 10.70 -31.45 10.41
C PRO A 338 9.99 -30.09 10.48
N GLU A 339 8.96 -30.01 11.33
CA GLU A 339 8.42 -28.75 11.78
C GLU A 339 9.46 -28.01 12.63
N TRP A 340 9.19 -26.73 12.97
CA TRP A 340 10.17 -25.94 13.72
C TRP A 340 10.61 -26.66 15.00
N PRO A 341 11.93 -26.91 15.16
CA PRO A 341 12.43 -27.88 16.16
C PRO A 341 12.57 -27.31 17.58
N HIS A 342 12.29 -26.03 17.79
CA HIS A 342 12.51 -25.39 19.10
C HIS A 342 11.18 -25.24 19.85
N PRO A 343 10.82 -26.18 20.75
CA PRO A 343 9.60 -26.08 21.57
C PRO A 343 9.67 -24.85 22.47
N GLY A 344 8.68 -23.96 22.36
CA GLY A 344 8.61 -22.71 23.10
C GLY A 344 9.26 -21.49 22.43
N GLY A 345 10.02 -21.68 21.34
CA GLY A 345 10.55 -20.60 20.50
C GLY A 345 9.68 -20.42 19.25
N ARG A 346 9.25 -19.20 18.95
CA ARG A 346 8.69 -18.93 17.62
C ARG A 346 9.84 -18.78 16.62
N PRO A 347 9.74 -19.40 15.41
CA PRO A 347 10.70 -19.12 14.37
C PRO A 347 10.69 -17.62 14.06
N PRO A 348 11.85 -17.04 13.65
CA PRO A 348 11.91 -15.62 13.31
C PRO A 348 10.91 -15.30 12.20
N ILE A 349 10.04 -14.34 12.49
CA ILE A 349 9.03 -13.85 11.53
C ILE A 349 9.78 -13.11 10.42
N VAL A 350 9.50 -13.46 9.20
CA VAL A 350 10.00 -12.69 8.05
C VAL A 350 9.20 -11.39 7.98
N SER A 351 9.84 -10.27 8.30
CA SER A 351 9.33 -9.00 7.81
C SER A 351 9.26 -9.11 6.29
N GLN A 352 8.07 -8.99 5.70
CA GLN A 352 8.05 -8.82 4.25
C GLN A 352 8.84 -7.56 3.94
N PRO A 353 9.76 -7.59 2.95
CA PRO A 353 10.06 -6.36 2.28
C PRO A 353 8.69 -5.82 1.85
N GLN A 354 8.37 -4.58 2.25
CA GLN A 354 7.19 -3.89 1.73
C GLN A 354 7.17 -4.23 0.25
N LEU A 355 6.05 -4.80 -0.21
CA LEU A 355 5.87 -5.06 -1.62
C LEU A 355 6.16 -3.72 -2.29
N SER A 356 7.38 -3.54 -2.80
CA SER A 356 7.63 -2.44 -3.69
C SER A 356 6.54 -2.59 -4.73
N GLN A 357 5.56 -1.71 -4.67
CA GLN A 357 4.54 -1.63 -5.70
C GLN A 357 5.34 -1.74 -6.99
N GLY A 358 5.02 -2.73 -7.80
CA GLY A 358 5.64 -2.85 -9.12
C GLY A 358 5.57 -1.49 -9.77
N PRO A 359 6.40 -1.14 -10.73
CA PRO A 359 6.52 0.21 -11.24
C PRO A 359 5.12 0.79 -11.37
N GLN A 360 4.82 1.81 -10.57
CA GLN A 360 3.52 2.46 -10.57
C GLN A 360 3.35 3.01 -11.98
N ALA A 361 2.57 2.32 -12.79
CA ALA A 361 1.96 2.99 -13.93
C ALA A 361 1.15 4.14 -13.34
N ALA A 362 1.38 5.34 -13.82
CA ALA A 362 0.60 6.51 -13.43
C ALA A 362 -0.89 6.13 -13.44
N PRO A 363 -1.67 6.53 -12.44
CA PRO A 363 -3.07 6.14 -12.36
C PRO A 363 -3.76 6.50 -13.67
N ALA A 364 -4.35 5.51 -14.31
CA ALA A 364 -5.25 5.77 -15.41
C ALA A 364 -6.39 6.64 -14.87
N PRO A 365 -6.82 7.70 -15.60
CA PRO A 365 -7.93 8.52 -15.16
C PRO A 365 -9.14 7.63 -14.93
N ALA A 366 -9.76 7.77 -13.77
CA ALA A 366 -10.98 7.06 -13.42
C ALA A 366 -12.01 7.30 -14.54
N PRO A 367 -12.70 6.26 -15.03
CA PRO A 367 -13.79 6.46 -15.96
C PRO A 367 -14.82 7.37 -15.29
N PRO A 368 -15.41 8.32 -16.04
CA PRO A 368 -16.38 9.23 -15.47
C PRO A 368 -17.55 8.43 -14.91
N ALA A 369 -17.90 8.70 -13.66
CA ALA A 369 -19.07 8.14 -13.02
C ALA A 369 -20.29 8.43 -13.90
N GLN A 370 -20.89 7.39 -14.46
CA GLN A 370 -22.17 7.50 -15.14
C GLN A 370 -23.24 7.75 -14.08
N ALA A 371 -23.58 9.03 -13.90
CA ALA A 371 -24.77 9.40 -13.18
C ALA A 371 -25.99 8.95 -14.00
N LEU A 372 -26.81 8.10 -13.42
CA LEU A 372 -28.15 7.79 -13.94
C LEU A 372 -29.00 9.07 -13.85
N ASN A 373 -29.05 9.82 -14.94
CA ASN A 373 -29.98 10.92 -15.08
C ASN A 373 -31.14 10.49 -15.98
N PHE A 374 -32.34 10.51 -15.43
CA PHE A 374 -33.57 10.48 -16.20
C PHE A 374 -33.65 11.75 -17.07
N SER A 375 -33.79 11.53 -18.38
CA SER A 375 -33.83 12.57 -19.38
C SER A 375 -35.19 13.23 -19.50
N ILE A 376 -35.20 14.56 -19.64
CA ILE A 376 -36.16 15.27 -20.47
C ILE A 376 -35.36 16.07 -21.49
N SER A 377 -35.70 15.83 -22.75
CA SER A 377 -35.11 16.36 -23.97
C SER A 377 -35.33 17.86 -24.15
N THR A 378 -34.28 18.58 -24.59
CA THR A 378 -34.42 19.57 -25.68
C THR A 378 -33.05 19.78 -26.35
N ALA A 379 -33.08 19.84 -27.66
CA ALA A 379 -31.93 19.94 -28.55
C ALA A 379 -31.33 21.34 -28.59
N ALA A 380 -30.00 21.43 -28.66
CA ALA A 380 -29.29 22.48 -29.42
C ALA A 380 -27.80 22.12 -29.62
N ALA A 381 -27.40 22.14 -30.86
CA ALA A 381 -26.11 22.47 -31.50
C ALA A 381 -24.79 21.99 -30.92
N ALA A 382 -24.07 21.22 -31.75
CA ALA A 382 -22.73 20.73 -31.62
C ALA A 382 -21.67 21.84 -31.56
N ALA A 383 -20.75 21.67 -30.58
CA ALA A 383 -19.39 22.21 -30.66
C ALA A 383 -18.40 21.06 -30.53
N GLU A 384 -17.39 21.00 -31.36
CA GLU A 384 -16.38 19.94 -31.42
C GLU A 384 -15.61 19.82 -30.10
N PRO A 385 -15.24 18.59 -29.65
CA PRO A 385 -14.46 18.42 -28.42
C PRO A 385 -13.00 18.80 -28.68
N THR A 386 -12.53 19.81 -27.93
CA THR A 386 -11.11 20.12 -27.78
C THR A 386 -10.38 18.89 -27.24
N ARG A 387 -9.30 18.49 -27.88
CA ARG A 387 -8.37 17.44 -27.49
C ARG A 387 -8.03 17.54 -25.99
N SER A 388 -8.38 16.52 -25.21
CA SER A 388 -7.92 16.33 -23.83
C SER A 388 -6.38 16.31 -23.82
N GLN A 389 -5.76 17.32 -23.19
CA GLN A 389 -4.33 17.31 -22.94
C GLN A 389 -4.04 16.35 -21.80
N LYS A 390 -3.03 15.49 -22.00
CA LYS A 390 -2.46 14.58 -21.00
C LYS A 390 -2.01 15.35 -19.76
N PRO A 391 -2.23 14.85 -18.52
CA PRO A 391 -1.66 15.49 -17.34
C PRO A 391 -0.12 15.53 -17.46
N LYS A 392 0.47 16.70 -17.28
CA LYS A 392 1.91 16.92 -17.31
C LYS A 392 2.55 16.36 -16.04
N THR A 393 3.74 15.79 -16.18
CA THR A 393 4.60 15.32 -15.07
C THR A 393 5.80 16.28 -14.91
N LEU A 394 6.60 16.12 -13.84
CA LEU A 394 7.82 16.91 -13.68
C LEU A 394 8.77 16.74 -14.88
N ALA A 395 8.79 15.55 -15.50
CA ALA A 395 9.57 15.30 -16.71
C ALA A 395 9.12 16.11 -17.94
N ASP A 396 7.88 16.57 -17.95
CA ASP A 396 7.33 17.40 -19.05
C ASP A 396 7.57 18.90 -18.85
N ALA A 397 8.17 19.30 -17.72
CA ALA A 397 8.43 20.69 -17.39
C ALA A 397 9.52 21.28 -18.30
N SER A 398 9.30 22.50 -18.76
CA SER A 398 10.22 23.22 -19.65
C SER A 398 11.16 24.16 -18.89
N SER A 399 10.89 24.41 -17.61
CA SER A 399 11.67 25.27 -16.73
C SER A 399 11.46 24.86 -15.27
N ILE A 400 12.34 25.33 -14.37
CA ILE A 400 12.16 25.15 -12.92
C ILE A 400 10.85 25.76 -12.43
N GLU A 401 10.41 26.87 -13.00
CA GLU A 401 9.13 27.48 -12.65
C GLU A 401 7.95 26.61 -13.07
N ASP A 402 7.99 26.02 -14.26
CA ASP A 402 6.99 25.08 -14.76
C ASP A 402 6.96 23.80 -13.91
N ALA A 403 8.13 23.26 -13.55
CA ALA A 403 8.26 22.13 -12.65
C ALA A 403 7.68 22.41 -11.26
N TYR A 404 7.96 23.61 -10.71
CA TYR A 404 7.39 24.03 -9.43
C TYR A 404 5.87 24.14 -9.47
N LEU A 405 5.29 24.73 -10.51
CA LEU A 405 3.83 24.85 -10.65
C LEU A 405 3.17 23.46 -10.76
N LEU A 406 3.80 22.55 -11.48
CA LEU A 406 3.34 21.16 -11.55
C LEU A 406 3.42 20.47 -10.19
N ALA A 407 4.55 20.58 -9.48
CA ALA A 407 4.74 19.99 -8.16
C ALA A 407 3.70 20.51 -7.15
N ALA A 408 3.49 21.82 -7.10
CA ALA A 408 2.54 22.45 -6.18
C ALA A 408 1.07 22.11 -6.49
N SER A 409 0.73 21.83 -7.76
CA SER A 409 -0.64 21.51 -8.19
C SER A 409 -0.95 20.02 -8.25
N THR A 410 0.05 19.14 -8.17
CA THR A 410 -0.12 17.69 -8.21
C THR A 410 -0.16 17.15 -6.79
N THR A 411 -1.24 16.47 -6.40
CA THR A 411 -1.41 15.93 -5.05
C THR A 411 -0.26 15.00 -4.67
N SER A 412 0.38 15.31 -3.55
CA SER A 412 1.42 14.49 -2.90
C SER A 412 1.42 14.74 -1.40
N ASP A 413 2.28 14.06 -0.67
CA ASP A 413 2.46 14.23 0.78
C ASP A 413 3.07 15.59 1.17
N ILE A 414 3.61 16.37 0.21
CA ILE A 414 4.31 17.64 0.47
C ILE A 414 3.89 18.79 -0.47
N ASN A 415 3.06 18.54 -1.48
CA ASN A 415 2.75 19.52 -2.53
C ASN A 415 2.20 20.85 -1.98
N GLU A 416 1.36 20.80 -0.93
CA GLU A 416 0.78 22.01 -0.33
C GLU A 416 1.81 22.87 0.41
N HIS A 417 2.97 22.30 0.73
CA HIS A 417 4.09 23.01 1.34
C HIS A 417 5.06 23.62 0.33
N CYS A 418 4.96 23.28 -0.95
CA CYS A 418 5.82 23.86 -2.01
C CYS A 418 5.86 25.39 -2.02
N PRO A 419 4.74 26.13 -1.86
CA PRO A 419 4.80 27.59 -1.77
C PRO A 419 5.61 28.09 -0.59
N THR A 420 5.45 27.49 0.59
CA THR A 420 6.21 27.85 1.80
C THR A 420 7.69 27.54 1.64
N LEU A 421 8.04 26.36 1.12
CA LEU A 421 9.44 25.98 0.88
C LEU A 421 10.12 26.93 -0.11
N ARG A 422 9.43 27.31 -1.20
CA ARG A 422 9.93 28.29 -2.16
C ARG A 422 10.15 29.67 -1.53
N GLU A 423 9.19 30.15 -0.72
CA GLU A 423 9.30 31.43 -0.02
C GLU A 423 10.51 31.45 0.93
N TRP A 424 10.70 30.39 1.71
CA TRP A 424 11.85 30.30 2.62
C TRP A 424 13.17 30.16 1.86
N ALA A 425 13.21 29.39 0.80
CA ALA A 425 14.38 29.27 -0.05
C ALA A 425 14.75 30.62 -0.73
N ALA A 426 13.77 31.44 -1.11
CA ALA A 426 14.00 32.77 -1.70
C ALA A 426 14.67 33.77 -0.74
N LYS A 427 14.55 33.53 0.57
CA LYS A 427 15.26 34.36 1.60
C LYS A 427 16.73 33.92 1.78
N CYS A 428 17.20 32.90 1.03
CA CYS A 428 18.46 32.20 1.22
C CYS A 428 19.35 32.24 -0.01
N GLY A 429 20.67 32.27 0.22
CA GLY A 429 21.68 32.13 -0.85
C GLY A 429 21.94 30.66 -1.13
N ASP A 430 22.25 29.91 -0.07
CA ASP A 430 22.59 28.49 -0.10
C ASP A 430 21.52 27.68 0.63
N VAL A 431 20.99 26.65 -0.03
CA VAL A 431 20.01 25.72 0.52
C VAL A 431 20.58 24.31 0.44
N THR A 432 20.43 23.55 1.50
CA THR A 432 20.75 22.12 1.53
C THR A 432 19.47 21.32 1.81
N GLU A 433 19.28 20.24 1.08
CA GLU A 433 18.15 19.33 1.21
C GLU A 433 18.65 17.91 1.52
N PHE A 434 18.04 17.26 2.50
CA PHE A 434 18.17 15.84 2.79
C PHE A 434 16.85 15.13 2.52
N GLY A 435 16.89 14.12 1.64
CA GLY A 435 15.72 13.42 1.13
C GLY A 435 15.13 14.11 -0.09
N VAL A 436 15.31 13.51 -1.25
CA VAL A 436 14.89 14.06 -2.55
C VAL A 436 13.72 13.29 -3.14
N ARG A 437 13.78 11.95 -3.02
CA ARG A 437 12.76 11.04 -3.53
C ARG A 437 12.41 11.37 -5.00
N TYR A 438 11.20 11.89 -5.26
CA TYR A 438 10.74 12.24 -6.63
C TYR A 438 11.00 13.72 -7.01
N GLY A 439 11.61 14.51 -6.15
CA GLY A 439 12.00 15.88 -6.44
C GLY A 439 10.92 16.94 -6.26
N VAL A 440 9.80 16.64 -5.58
CA VAL A 440 8.69 17.60 -5.35
C VAL A 440 9.15 18.78 -4.48
N SER A 441 9.78 18.51 -3.33
CA SER A 441 10.42 19.54 -2.50
C SER A 441 11.57 20.23 -3.22
N THR A 442 12.38 19.43 -3.94
CA THR A 442 13.56 19.90 -4.67
C THR A 442 13.22 21.00 -5.67
N VAL A 443 12.16 20.84 -6.48
CA VAL A 443 11.77 21.89 -7.44
C VAL A 443 11.27 23.16 -6.75
N ALA A 444 10.59 23.03 -5.60
CA ALA A 444 10.15 24.19 -4.82
C ALA A 444 11.33 24.95 -4.23
N LEU A 445 12.30 24.24 -3.66
CA LEU A 445 13.53 24.83 -3.14
C LEU A 445 14.38 25.43 -4.27
N ALA A 446 14.54 24.75 -5.41
CA ALA A 446 15.29 25.24 -6.57
C ALA A 446 14.64 26.46 -7.22
N ALA A 447 13.30 26.57 -7.17
CA ALA A 447 12.59 27.75 -7.68
C ALA A 447 12.81 28.99 -6.82
N GLY A 448 13.17 28.84 -5.53
CA GLY A 448 13.44 29.95 -4.62
C GLY A 448 14.93 30.25 -4.43
N ALA A 449 15.76 29.24 -4.26
CA ALA A 449 17.17 29.38 -3.88
C ALA A 449 18.07 29.91 -4.98
N LYS A 450 19.18 30.57 -4.58
CA LYS A 450 20.26 30.90 -5.51
C LYS A 450 21.10 29.65 -5.82
N ARG A 451 21.36 28.80 -4.83
CA ARG A 451 22.05 27.52 -4.97
C ARG A 451 21.35 26.49 -4.08
N LEU A 452 21.13 25.29 -4.62
CA LEU A 452 20.57 24.15 -3.91
C LEU A 452 21.53 22.96 -4.03
N THR A 453 21.86 22.32 -2.90
CA THR A 453 22.56 21.04 -2.89
C THR A 453 21.69 20.03 -2.17
N SER A 454 21.29 18.98 -2.88
CA SER A 454 20.42 17.94 -2.34
C SER A 454 21.17 16.61 -2.18
N TYR A 455 20.90 15.92 -1.07
CA TYR A 455 21.47 14.63 -0.73
C TYR A 455 20.37 13.58 -0.61
N ASP A 456 20.60 12.42 -1.19
CA ASP A 456 19.76 11.23 -0.99
C ASP A 456 20.64 9.97 -1.11
N LEU A 457 20.21 8.86 -0.50
CA LEU A 457 20.90 7.57 -0.61
C LEU A 457 20.90 7.04 -2.03
N VAL A 458 19.87 7.37 -2.80
CA VAL A 458 19.69 6.91 -4.18
C VAL A 458 19.19 8.06 -5.05
N ARG A 459 19.78 8.22 -6.24
CA ARG A 459 19.23 9.13 -7.25
C ARG A 459 17.99 8.49 -7.89
N GLN A 460 16.83 9.06 -7.64
CA GLN A 460 15.54 8.57 -8.15
C GLN A 460 14.82 9.64 -8.99
N GLY A 461 13.79 9.20 -9.71
CA GLY A 461 12.83 10.06 -10.39
C GLY A 461 13.44 11.08 -11.34
N ASP A 462 12.86 12.27 -11.33
CA ASP A 462 13.16 13.34 -12.28
C ASP A 462 14.38 14.21 -11.91
N VAL A 463 15.21 13.76 -10.96
CA VAL A 463 16.37 14.52 -10.48
C VAL A 463 17.30 14.98 -11.60
N THR A 464 17.59 14.10 -12.56
CA THR A 464 18.42 14.44 -13.74
C THR A 464 17.78 15.52 -14.63
N HIS A 465 16.43 15.49 -14.71
CA HIS A 465 15.71 16.53 -15.44
C HIS A 465 15.73 17.86 -14.67
N ILE A 466 15.55 17.82 -13.34
CA ILE A 466 15.65 18.99 -12.46
C ILE A 466 17.05 19.63 -12.58
N GLU A 467 18.12 18.81 -12.59
CA GLU A 467 19.48 19.30 -12.80
C GLU A 467 19.64 20.05 -14.14
N ARG A 468 19.08 19.50 -15.22
CA ARG A 468 19.09 20.19 -16.52
C ARG A 468 18.34 21.52 -16.50
N LEU A 469 17.19 21.57 -15.84
CA LEU A 469 16.36 22.78 -15.76
C LEU A 469 16.98 23.85 -14.88
N ALA A 470 17.61 23.46 -13.76
CA ALA A 470 18.21 24.37 -12.80
C ALA A 470 19.65 24.81 -13.17
N GLY A 471 20.36 23.98 -13.99
CA GLY A 471 21.75 24.21 -14.36
C GLY A 471 22.66 24.29 -13.14
N ASP A 472 23.66 25.14 -13.17
CA ASP A 472 24.65 25.29 -12.11
C ASP A 472 24.10 25.70 -10.74
N ARG A 473 22.82 26.02 -10.66
CA ARG A 473 22.15 26.35 -9.39
C ARG A 473 21.76 25.16 -8.56
N PHE A 474 21.73 23.96 -9.15
CA PHE A 474 21.35 22.73 -8.46
C PHE A 474 22.41 21.66 -8.60
N ARG A 475 22.71 20.99 -7.50
CA ARG A 475 23.63 19.86 -7.43
C ARG A 475 23.03 18.74 -6.61
N PHE A 476 22.96 17.54 -7.18
CA PHE A 476 22.59 16.34 -6.45
C PHE A 476 23.83 15.52 -6.05
N ILE A 477 23.84 15.04 -4.81
CA ILE A 477 24.93 14.22 -4.26
C ILE A 477 24.30 12.94 -3.67
N THR A 478 24.73 11.78 -4.16
CA THR A 478 24.40 10.51 -3.51
C THR A 478 25.18 10.41 -2.20
N GLY A 479 24.48 10.35 -1.07
CA GLY A 479 25.12 10.33 0.25
C GLY A 479 24.11 10.20 1.38
N ASP A 480 24.58 9.66 2.50
CA ASP A 480 23.82 9.51 3.73
C ASP A 480 23.90 10.80 4.56
N SER A 481 22.74 11.35 4.97
CA SER A 481 22.63 12.54 5.82
C SER A 481 23.41 12.43 7.14
N LEU A 482 23.55 11.22 7.68
CA LEU A 482 24.29 10.96 8.93
C LEU A 482 25.80 11.07 8.77
N THR A 483 26.31 10.88 7.56
CA THR A 483 27.75 10.87 7.29
C THR A 483 28.21 12.04 6.41
N ALA A 484 27.29 12.66 5.67
CA ALA A 484 27.58 13.78 4.78
C ALA A 484 28.30 14.93 5.50
N ASP A 485 29.23 15.55 4.79
CA ASP A 485 29.90 16.78 5.22
C ASP A 485 29.39 17.94 4.35
N ILE A 486 28.32 18.60 4.79
CA ILE A 486 27.71 19.69 4.04
C ILE A 486 28.49 20.99 4.15
N GLU A 487 28.43 21.80 3.12
CA GLU A 487 28.91 23.20 3.17
C GLU A 487 28.00 24.05 4.08
N PRO A 488 28.50 25.17 4.64
CA PRO A 488 27.65 26.09 5.38
C PRO A 488 26.46 26.56 4.54
N THR A 489 25.25 26.39 5.05
CA THR A 489 23.99 26.64 4.33
C THR A 489 23.12 27.65 5.07
N ASP A 490 22.23 28.38 4.38
CA ASP A 490 21.27 29.30 5.00
C ASP A 490 20.02 28.56 5.47
N LEU A 491 19.52 27.62 4.65
CA LEU A 491 18.37 26.77 4.94
C LEU A 491 18.77 25.30 4.78
N LEU A 492 18.49 24.52 5.80
CA LEU A 492 18.55 23.06 5.73
C LEU A 492 17.13 22.50 5.75
N PHE A 493 16.73 21.80 4.70
CA PHE A 493 15.48 21.05 4.65
C PHE A 493 15.78 19.57 4.92
N ILE A 494 15.00 18.96 5.83
CA ILE A 494 15.16 17.54 6.23
C ILE A 494 13.83 16.82 6.02
N ASP A 495 13.87 15.82 5.14
CA ASP A 495 12.77 14.89 4.83
C ASP A 495 13.36 13.49 4.64
N THR A 496 13.91 12.95 5.72
CA THR A 496 14.62 11.68 5.74
C THR A 496 13.81 10.63 6.52
N ARG A 497 14.43 9.83 7.38
CA ARG A 497 13.74 8.87 8.22
C ARG A 497 13.01 9.57 9.37
N HIS A 498 11.77 9.20 9.62
CA HIS A 498 10.84 9.95 10.46
C HIS A 498 10.86 9.50 11.94
N ASN A 499 12.04 9.48 12.58
CA ASN A 499 12.16 9.18 14.01
C ASN A 499 13.13 10.12 14.74
N ALA A 500 13.00 10.18 16.07
CA ALA A 500 13.79 11.09 16.88
C ALA A 500 15.29 10.77 16.87
N THR A 501 15.67 9.52 16.76
CA THR A 501 17.08 9.09 16.77
C THR A 501 17.82 9.63 15.55
N GLN A 502 17.22 9.47 14.37
CA GLN A 502 17.75 10.00 13.12
C GLN A 502 17.84 11.52 13.18
N LEU A 503 16.74 12.19 13.52
CA LEU A 503 16.70 13.65 13.55
C LEU A 503 17.66 14.25 14.57
N ARG A 504 17.82 13.66 15.77
CA ARG A 504 18.82 14.12 16.74
C ARG A 504 20.23 14.09 16.19
N ALA A 505 20.58 13.00 15.47
CA ALA A 505 21.90 12.85 14.85
C ALA A 505 22.11 13.88 13.74
N GLU A 506 21.13 14.11 12.88
CA GLU A 506 21.17 15.12 11.81
C GLU A 506 21.28 16.54 12.36
N LEU A 507 20.48 16.90 13.37
CA LEU A 507 20.53 18.21 14.01
C LEU A 507 21.88 18.42 14.74
N ALA A 508 22.38 17.44 15.48
CA ALA A 508 23.68 17.54 16.15
C ALA A 508 24.83 17.79 15.15
N ARG A 509 24.79 17.13 13.99
CA ARG A 509 25.83 17.21 12.99
C ARG A 509 25.75 18.49 12.15
N HIS A 510 24.54 18.87 11.71
CA HIS A 510 24.38 19.87 10.67
C HIS A 510 23.90 21.24 11.14
N ALA A 511 23.17 21.35 12.26
CA ALA A 511 22.68 22.64 12.77
C ALA A 511 23.80 23.67 13.01
N PRO A 512 25.03 23.29 13.42
CA PRO A 512 26.15 24.24 13.52
C PRO A 512 26.53 24.92 12.19
N LYS A 513 26.26 24.24 11.05
CA LYS A 513 26.55 24.74 9.69
C LYS A 513 25.41 25.54 9.08
N VAL A 514 24.22 25.54 9.70
CA VAL A 514 23.06 26.29 9.22
C VAL A 514 23.12 27.74 9.74
N ARG A 515 23.01 28.68 8.82
CA ARG A 515 23.13 30.13 9.16
C ARG A 515 21.80 30.76 9.53
N ARG A 516 20.65 30.30 9.00
CA ARG A 516 19.33 30.92 9.20
C ARG A 516 18.25 29.96 9.72
N ALA A 517 17.86 28.95 8.96
CA ALA A 517 16.68 28.13 9.28
C ALA A 517 16.87 26.65 9.00
N ILE A 518 16.11 25.81 9.71
CA ILE A 518 15.96 24.37 9.45
C ILE A 518 14.47 24.10 9.26
N ALA A 519 14.10 23.46 8.15
CA ALA A 519 12.74 23.04 7.84
C ALA A 519 12.64 21.52 7.92
N LEU A 520 11.60 21.01 8.60
CA LEU A 520 11.35 19.61 8.86
C LEU A 520 9.99 19.24 8.29
N HIS A 521 9.92 18.25 7.41
CA HIS A 521 8.68 17.69 6.93
C HIS A 521 8.17 16.55 7.86
N ASP A 522 6.96 16.05 7.62
CA ASP A 522 6.31 14.97 8.36
C ASP A 522 6.11 15.21 9.86
N THR A 523 6.21 16.44 10.31
CA THR A 523 6.17 16.82 11.73
C THR A 523 4.79 16.65 12.38
N GLN A 524 3.72 16.48 11.59
CA GLN A 524 2.38 16.19 12.11
C GLN A 524 2.15 14.67 12.24
N ILE A 525 2.50 13.91 11.21
CA ILE A 525 2.20 12.47 11.19
C ILE A 525 3.18 11.67 12.05
N TYR A 526 4.46 12.05 12.03
CA TYR A 526 5.52 11.42 12.82
C TYR A 526 6.06 12.32 13.94
N GLY A 527 5.23 13.26 14.42
CA GLY A 527 5.65 14.24 15.43
C GLY A 527 5.98 13.63 16.79
N GLU A 528 5.05 12.93 17.41
CA GLU A 528 5.22 12.31 18.73
C GLU A 528 5.73 10.87 18.64
N ARG A 529 5.32 10.11 17.61
CA ARG A 529 5.80 8.76 17.31
C ARG A 529 6.42 8.70 15.94
N GLY A 530 7.61 8.12 15.86
CA GLY A 530 8.33 7.89 14.63
C GLY A 530 7.77 6.73 13.79
N ASP A 531 8.30 6.58 12.60
CA ASP A 531 8.01 5.49 11.66
C ASP A 531 8.38 4.09 12.20
N ASP A 532 9.26 4.03 13.19
CA ASP A 532 9.67 2.82 13.92
C ASP A 532 8.84 2.56 15.20
N GLY A 533 7.83 3.38 15.46
CA GLY A 533 7.00 3.30 16.67
C GLY A 533 7.64 3.84 17.95
N ALA A 534 8.89 4.34 17.89
CA ALA A 534 9.58 5.01 19.00
C ALA A 534 9.25 6.51 19.04
N GLU A 535 10.11 7.33 19.65
CA GLU A 535 9.94 8.79 19.70
C GLU A 535 10.00 9.42 18.30
N GLY A 536 9.13 10.40 18.05
CA GLY A 536 9.00 11.07 16.77
C GLY A 536 9.79 12.38 16.66
N LEU A 537 9.60 13.04 15.51
CA LEU A 537 10.37 14.22 15.10
C LEU A 537 10.24 15.41 16.05
N LEU A 538 9.02 15.69 16.56
CA LEU A 538 8.80 16.82 17.48
C LEU A 538 9.44 16.60 18.86
N VAL A 539 9.67 15.34 19.26
CA VAL A 539 10.41 15.03 20.51
C VAL A 539 11.86 15.47 20.35
N ALA A 540 12.51 15.06 19.25
CA ALA A 540 13.89 15.48 18.94
C ALA A 540 14.01 17.00 18.76
N LEU A 541 13.02 17.63 18.11
CA LEU A 541 13.01 19.06 17.91
C LEU A 541 12.85 19.83 19.24
N ARG A 542 12.00 19.37 20.17
CA ARG A 542 11.88 19.96 21.51
C ARG A 542 13.20 19.90 22.27
N ASP A 543 13.87 18.74 22.26
CA ASP A 543 15.19 18.57 22.88
C ASP A 543 16.21 19.55 22.31
N PHE A 544 16.22 19.67 20.96
CA PHE A 544 17.11 20.58 20.26
C PHE A 544 16.84 22.04 20.63
N LEU A 545 15.59 22.50 20.65
CA LEU A 545 15.22 23.86 21.01
C LEU A 545 15.55 24.17 22.48
N ALA A 546 15.35 23.21 23.39
CA ALA A 546 15.71 23.36 24.81
C ALA A 546 17.23 23.54 25.00
N ALA A 547 18.04 22.82 24.23
CA ALA A 547 19.50 22.90 24.26
C ALA A 547 20.06 24.11 23.49
N ASN A 548 19.28 24.73 22.61
CA ASN A 548 19.71 25.77 21.69
C ASN A 548 18.74 26.97 21.69
N PRO A 549 18.74 27.81 22.75
CA PRO A 549 17.75 28.87 22.97
C PRO A 549 17.76 29.99 21.92
N GLN A 550 18.78 30.07 21.08
CA GLN A 550 18.83 30.97 19.93
C GLN A 550 17.89 30.56 18.79
N TRP A 551 17.44 29.29 18.77
CA TRP A 551 16.49 28.78 17.79
C TRP A 551 15.06 28.92 18.30
N PHE A 552 14.13 29.26 17.43
CA PHE A 552 12.70 29.38 17.73
C PHE A 552 11.88 28.85 16.56
N ILE A 553 10.62 28.44 16.82
CA ILE A 553 9.71 28.04 15.77
C ILE A 553 9.25 29.29 15.01
N ALA A 554 9.59 29.37 13.72
CA ALA A 554 9.25 30.47 12.83
C ALA A 554 8.00 30.16 11.99
N HIS A 555 7.71 28.87 11.73
CA HIS A 555 6.54 28.42 10.99
C HIS A 555 6.16 27.02 11.45
N HIS A 556 4.85 26.76 11.51
CA HIS A 556 4.31 25.43 11.74
C HIS A 556 2.99 25.27 10.99
N ALA A 557 2.88 24.20 10.20
CA ALA A 557 1.67 23.81 9.50
C ALA A 557 1.36 22.34 9.81
N SER A 558 0.11 22.03 10.12
CA SER A 558 -0.32 20.67 10.49
C SER A 558 -0.98 19.90 9.35
N HIS A 559 -1.29 20.54 8.21
CA HIS A 559 -1.84 19.88 7.02
C HIS A 559 -0.73 19.20 6.22
N ASN A 560 -1.10 18.37 5.25
CA ASN A 560 -0.20 17.71 4.29
C ASN A 560 1.05 17.12 4.97
N PHE A 561 0.82 16.26 5.97
CA PHE A 561 1.78 15.56 6.86
C PHE A 561 2.56 16.46 7.84
N GLY A 562 2.51 17.76 7.67
CA GLY A 562 3.08 18.74 8.58
C GLY A 562 4.44 19.26 8.16
N LEU A 563 4.62 20.57 8.26
CA LEU A 563 5.88 21.26 8.04
C LEU A 563 6.21 22.16 9.22
N THR A 564 7.37 21.99 9.85
CA THR A 564 7.85 22.85 10.92
C THR A 564 9.17 23.48 10.52
N ILE A 565 9.26 24.82 10.62
CA ILE A 565 10.50 25.55 10.34
C ILE A 565 10.96 26.26 11.60
N VAL A 566 12.18 25.99 11.99
CA VAL A 566 12.86 26.71 13.07
C VAL A 566 13.89 27.66 12.51
N SER A 567 14.01 28.83 13.10
CA SER A 567 14.98 29.85 12.68
C SER A 567 15.78 30.36 13.88
N LYS A 568 16.96 30.90 13.61
CA LYS A 568 17.76 31.69 14.56
C LYS A 568 17.98 33.11 14.09
N HIS A 569 17.28 33.52 13.05
CA HIS A 569 17.35 34.87 12.48
C HIS A 569 16.18 35.71 13.00
N ASP A 570 16.46 36.80 13.71
CA ASP A 570 15.43 37.62 14.40
C ASP A 570 14.34 38.16 13.47
N GLY A 571 14.67 38.43 12.21
CA GLY A 571 13.68 38.86 11.19
C GLY A 571 12.65 37.81 10.83
N ASP A 572 12.81 36.56 11.26
CA ASP A 572 11.87 35.46 11.06
C ASP A 572 10.95 35.20 12.28
N ARG A 573 11.10 36.01 13.35
CA ARG A 573 10.22 35.88 14.52
C ARG A 573 8.79 36.22 14.12
N PRO A 574 7.83 35.32 14.43
CA PRO A 574 6.43 35.61 14.19
C PRO A 574 5.99 36.87 14.93
N GLN A 575 5.21 37.73 14.28
CA GLN A 575 4.55 38.83 15.00
C GLN A 575 3.62 38.23 16.05
N THR A 576 3.52 38.84 17.23
CA THR A 576 3.04 38.33 18.51
C THR A 576 1.74 37.48 18.49
N ALA A 577 0.84 37.65 17.53
CA ALA A 577 -0.37 36.85 17.39
C ALA A 577 -0.15 35.43 16.79
N ILE A 578 0.97 35.20 16.08
CA ILE A 578 1.31 33.92 15.44
C ILE A 578 2.26 33.10 16.32
N ALA A 579 3.08 33.78 17.14
CA ALA A 579 4.00 33.13 18.09
C ALA A 579 3.26 32.31 19.16
N ASP A 580 2.10 32.79 19.59
CA ASP A 580 1.26 32.07 20.56
C ASP A 580 0.57 30.86 19.92
N GLN A 581 0.25 30.89 18.62
CA GLN A 581 -0.29 29.72 17.92
C GLN A 581 0.79 28.66 17.63
N ALA A 582 2.00 29.07 17.24
CA ALA A 582 3.11 28.13 17.00
C ALA A 582 3.65 27.54 18.32
N ALA A 583 3.68 28.33 19.40
CA ALA A 583 4.05 27.84 20.74
C ALA A 583 2.94 26.99 21.41
N ALA A 584 1.67 27.23 21.06
CA ALA A 584 0.52 26.47 21.54
C ALA A 584 0.36 25.12 20.79
N ALA A 585 0.90 24.96 19.60
CA ALA A 585 0.90 23.70 18.86
C ALA A 585 1.83 22.63 19.46
N ILE A 586 2.77 23.05 20.37
CA ILE A 586 3.61 22.11 21.12
C ILE A 586 3.04 22.00 22.54
N PRO A 587 2.46 20.84 22.94
CA PRO A 587 1.80 20.72 24.24
C PRO A 587 2.71 21.10 25.41
N ARG A 588 2.38 22.15 26.15
CA ARG A 588 2.93 22.37 27.48
C ARG A 588 2.29 21.40 28.46
N LYS A 589 3.00 21.01 29.48
CA LYS A 589 2.72 19.94 30.44
C LYS A 589 1.39 20.02 31.24
N THR A 590 0.51 20.98 30.95
CA THR A 590 -0.81 21.15 31.60
C THR A 590 -1.86 21.53 30.52
N ALA A 591 -2.51 20.52 29.96
CA ALA A 591 -3.73 20.75 29.18
C ALA A 591 -4.86 21.24 30.09
N PRO A 592 -5.78 22.12 29.65
CA PRO A 592 -6.98 22.45 30.39
C PRO A 592 -7.78 21.17 30.72
N ASP A 593 -8.26 21.05 31.94
CA ASP A 593 -9.04 19.89 32.39
C ASP A 593 -10.40 19.77 31.72
N HIS A 594 -10.85 20.80 31.00
CA HIS A 594 -12.15 20.88 30.33
C HIS A 594 -12.03 21.46 28.92
N GLY A 595 -12.82 20.93 27.97
CA GLY A 595 -12.85 21.37 26.58
C GLY A 595 -13.42 20.31 25.64
N PRO A 596 -13.35 20.50 24.31
CA PRO A 596 -13.95 19.57 23.34
C PRO A 596 -13.49 18.12 23.47
N GLY A 597 -12.25 17.89 23.87
CA GLY A 597 -11.72 16.53 24.12
C GLY A 597 -12.34 15.87 25.33
N THR A 598 -12.60 16.62 26.41
CA THR A 598 -13.29 16.14 27.61
C THR A 598 -14.76 15.84 27.28
N GLU A 599 -15.44 16.71 26.55
CA GLU A 599 -16.81 16.48 26.10
C GLU A 599 -16.93 15.26 25.21
N LEU A 600 -16.00 15.07 24.27
CA LEU A 600 -15.96 13.86 23.44
C LEU A 600 -15.78 12.59 24.30
N ALA A 601 -14.88 12.61 25.27
CA ALA A 601 -14.70 11.48 26.18
C ALA A 601 -15.95 11.17 27.01
N LEU A 602 -16.69 12.19 27.47
CA LEU A 602 -17.96 12.04 28.18
C LEU A 602 -19.05 11.46 27.29
N ILE A 603 -19.16 11.92 26.04
CA ILE A 603 -20.10 11.36 25.07
C ILE A 603 -19.78 9.88 24.81
N LEU A 604 -18.52 9.54 24.53
CA LEU A 604 -18.09 8.16 24.30
C LEU A 604 -18.38 7.26 25.52
N LYS A 605 -18.10 7.75 26.72
CA LYS A 605 -18.40 7.04 27.97
C LYS A 605 -19.91 6.81 28.16
N SER A 606 -20.73 7.79 27.83
CA SER A 606 -22.20 7.66 27.88
C SER A 606 -22.72 6.60 26.90
N LEU A 607 -22.01 6.38 25.81
CA LEU A 607 -22.27 5.33 24.81
C LEU A 607 -21.71 3.97 25.22
N GLY A 608 -21.01 3.89 26.39
CA GLY A 608 -20.40 2.66 26.90
C GLY A 608 -19.04 2.34 26.25
N ILE A 609 -18.40 3.33 25.62
CA ILE A 609 -17.11 3.20 24.98
C ILE A 609 -16.04 3.72 25.96
N GLU A 610 -15.26 2.81 26.53
CA GLU A 610 -14.18 3.14 27.45
C GLU A 610 -12.80 3.10 26.77
N PRO A 611 -11.86 3.98 27.16
CA PRO A 611 -10.50 3.98 26.63
C PRO A 611 -9.79 2.66 26.94
N GLN A 612 -9.20 2.02 25.95
CA GLN A 612 -8.35 0.84 26.16
C GLN A 612 -6.95 1.26 26.60
N SER A 613 -6.26 0.41 27.36
CA SER A 613 -4.91 0.65 27.91
C SER A 613 -3.83 0.84 26.81
N SER A 614 -4.09 0.41 25.59
CA SER A 614 -3.20 0.56 24.43
C SER A 614 -3.51 1.78 23.56
N CYS A 615 -4.50 2.60 23.93
CA CYS A 615 -4.93 3.77 23.18
C CYS A 615 -4.29 5.03 23.80
N ASP A 616 -3.73 5.91 22.97
CA ASP A 616 -3.38 7.29 23.38
C ASP A 616 -4.63 8.21 23.42
N CYS A 617 -5.73 7.69 23.95
CA CYS A 617 -7.00 8.41 24.03
C CYS A 617 -6.91 9.64 24.95
N LYS A 618 -6.11 9.55 26.02
CA LYS A 618 -5.87 10.68 26.95
C LYS A 618 -5.02 11.78 26.30
N GLY A 619 -4.02 11.41 25.50
CA GLY A 619 -3.22 12.38 24.74
C GLY A 619 -4.07 13.12 23.71
N LYS A 620 -4.90 12.42 22.97
CA LYS A 620 -5.85 13.00 22.00
C LYS A 620 -6.92 13.88 22.66
N GLN A 621 -7.45 13.46 23.80
CA GLN A 621 -8.35 14.27 24.63
C GLN A 621 -7.69 15.58 25.06
N ALA A 622 -6.48 15.50 25.61
CA ALA A 622 -5.71 16.66 26.03
C ALA A 622 -5.42 17.60 24.84
N GLN A 623 -5.08 17.04 23.69
CA GLN A 623 -4.82 17.79 22.46
C GLN A 623 -6.06 18.56 21.99
N MET A 624 -7.23 17.93 21.99
CA MET A 624 -8.49 18.59 21.64
C MET A 624 -8.85 19.71 22.62
N ASN A 625 -8.58 19.51 23.91
CA ASN A 625 -8.80 20.54 24.92
C ASN A 625 -7.86 21.75 24.72
N VAL A 626 -6.60 21.51 24.31
CA VAL A 626 -5.65 22.56 23.94
C VAL A 626 -6.09 23.30 22.67
N TRP A 627 -6.59 22.61 21.68
CA TRP A 627 -7.13 23.23 20.46
C TRP A 627 -8.36 24.09 20.71
N GLY A 628 -9.15 23.76 21.71
CA GLY A 628 -10.40 24.41 22.00
C GLY A 628 -11.41 24.28 20.85
N VAL A 629 -12.52 25.02 20.92
CA VAL A 629 -13.63 24.96 19.97
C VAL A 629 -13.19 25.27 18.53
N ALA A 630 -12.51 26.41 18.35
CA ALA A 630 -12.08 26.85 17.01
C ALA A 630 -11.04 25.90 16.39
N GLY A 631 -10.06 25.47 17.20
CA GLY A 631 -9.03 24.54 16.73
C GLY A 631 -9.55 23.15 16.42
N CYS A 632 -10.55 22.65 17.17
CA CYS A 632 -11.18 21.36 16.85
C CYS A 632 -11.99 21.42 15.55
N ARG A 633 -12.69 22.52 15.27
CA ARG A 633 -13.37 22.71 13.97
C ARG A 633 -12.37 22.76 12.81
N ALA A 634 -11.26 23.47 12.98
CA ALA A 634 -10.19 23.52 11.97
C ALA A 634 -9.54 22.16 11.71
N ASN A 635 -9.51 21.26 12.72
CA ASN A 635 -8.90 19.95 12.67
C ASN A 635 -9.91 18.79 12.63
N LEU A 636 -11.14 19.05 12.19
CA LEU A 636 -12.23 18.08 12.23
C LEU A 636 -11.88 16.75 11.54
N ASN A 637 -11.31 16.81 10.35
CA ASN A 637 -10.90 15.62 9.59
C ASN A 637 -9.83 14.79 10.31
N THR A 638 -8.91 15.44 11.01
CA THR A 638 -7.89 14.78 11.83
C THR A 638 -8.52 14.03 13.00
N ILE A 639 -9.49 14.66 13.68
CA ILE A 639 -10.21 14.05 14.81
C ILE A 639 -11.06 12.87 14.31
N ILE A 640 -11.71 13.01 13.16
CA ILE A 640 -12.45 11.93 12.49
C ILE A 640 -11.51 10.75 12.19
N GLY A 641 -10.31 11.02 11.67
CA GLY A 641 -9.28 10.01 11.46
C GLY A 641 -8.93 9.28 12.76
N TRP A 642 -8.67 10.00 13.84
CA TRP A 642 -8.39 9.39 15.16
C TRP A 642 -9.53 8.52 15.66
N MET A 643 -10.77 8.94 15.43
CA MET A 643 -11.97 8.17 15.83
C MET A 643 -12.12 6.90 15.00
N ARG A 644 -11.86 6.99 13.68
CA ARG A 644 -11.89 5.83 12.79
C ARG A 644 -10.80 4.83 13.13
N ASP A 645 -9.57 5.29 13.39
CA ASP A 645 -8.44 4.45 13.83
C ASP A 645 -8.73 3.79 15.18
N GLY A 646 -9.32 4.55 16.11
CA GLY A 646 -9.80 4.02 17.38
C GLY A 646 -10.93 3.00 17.20
N ALA A 647 -11.88 3.28 16.32
CA ALA A 647 -13.03 2.44 16.05
C ALA A 647 -12.67 1.12 15.34
N GLY A 648 -11.55 1.06 14.65
CA GLY A 648 -10.98 -0.19 14.14
C GLY A 648 -10.65 -1.21 15.24
N ARG A 649 -10.49 -0.73 16.48
CA ARG A 649 -10.21 -1.53 17.69
C ARG A 649 -11.45 -1.85 18.52
N TRP A 650 -12.61 -1.30 18.17
CA TRP A 650 -13.87 -1.58 18.85
C TRP A 650 -14.55 -2.79 18.22
N ASN A 651 -15.00 -3.71 19.04
CA ASN A 651 -15.80 -4.82 18.52
C ASN A 651 -17.21 -4.32 18.11
N TRP A 652 -17.86 -5.02 17.19
CA TRP A 652 -19.16 -4.64 16.66
C TRP A 652 -20.28 -4.69 17.70
N THR A 653 -20.15 -5.51 18.75
CA THR A 653 -21.09 -5.53 19.87
C THR A 653 -21.05 -4.23 20.65
N ASP A 654 -19.88 -3.61 20.83
CA ASP A 654 -19.74 -2.31 21.49
C ASP A 654 -20.33 -1.20 20.62
N ARG A 655 -20.17 -1.28 19.29
CA ARG A 655 -20.78 -0.33 18.34
C ARG A 655 -22.30 -0.41 18.32
N PHE A 656 -22.89 -1.62 18.33
CA PHE A 656 -24.34 -1.82 18.42
C PHE A 656 -24.88 -1.45 19.80
N ALA A 657 -24.20 -1.75 20.88
CA ALA A 657 -24.57 -1.35 22.21
C ALA A 657 -24.51 0.17 22.39
N ALA A 658 -23.49 0.82 21.81
CA ALA A 658 -23.36 2.28 21.77
C ALA A 658 -24.49 2.93 20.96
N ALA A 659 -24.85 2.37 19.79
CA ALA A 659 -25.96 2.85 18.98
C ALA A 659 -27.32 2.68 19.69
N ALA A 660 -27.58 1.53 20.30
CA ALA A 660 -28.79 1.28 21.08
C ALA A 660 -28.89 2.22 22.31
N LYS A 661 -27.77 2.51 22.96
CA LYS A 661 -27.69 3.41 24.10
C LYS A 661 -27.86 4.86 23.70
N ALA A 662 -27.36 5.28 22.53
CA ALA A 662 -27.60 6.61 21.97
C ALA A 662 -29.08 6.90 21.75
N VAL A 663 -29.86 5.90 21.30
CA VAL A 663 -31.31 5.99 21.13
C VAL A 663 -32.04 6.12 22.49
N THR A 664 -31.53 5.41 23.53
CA THR A 664 -32.19 5.38 24.86
C THR A 664 -31.79 6.55 25.76
N THR A 665 -30.68 7.23 25.52
CA THR A 665 -30.22 8.37 26.34
C THR A 665 -30.77 9.74 25.91
N GLY A 666 -31.73 9.78 24.98
CA GLY A 666 -32.36 11.03 24.55
C GLY A 666 -31.43 11.99 23.82
N LEU A 667 -30.26 11.53 23.42
CA LEU A 667 -29.39 12.25 22.53
C LEU A 667 -30.09 12.29 21.16
N ALA A 668 -30.77 13.38 20.87
CA ALA A 668 -31.50 13.62 19.62
C ALA A 668 -30.47 13.82 18.49
N PHE A 669 -29.95 12.71 17.97
CA PHE A 669 -29.05 12.72 16.85
C PHE A 669 -29.79 12.51 15.55
N GLN A 670 -29.64 13.41 14.63
CA GLN A 670 -29.61 13.04 13.22
C GLN A 670 -28.19 12.48 12.93
N VAL A 671 -27.95 11.24 13.32
CA VAL A 671 -26.66 10.59 13.12
C VAL A 671 -26.68 9.93 11.74
N ASN A 672 -25.72 10.26 10.91
CA ASN A 672 -25.43 9.45 9.72
C ASN A 672 -24.89 8.10 10.16
N TRP A 673 -25.72 7.06 10.17
CA TRP A 673 -25.38 5.71 10.64
C TRP A 673 -24.26 5.03 9.86
N LEU A 674 -23.91 5.55 8.67
CA LEU A 674 -22.80 5.07 7.86
C LEU A 674 -21.45 5.65 8.33
N ASP A 675 -21.46 6.85 8.93
CA ASP A 675 -20.28 7.49 9.50
C ASP A 675 -20.68 8.43 10.65
N PRO A 676 -20.79 7.92 11.89
CA PRO A 676 -21.31 8.69 13.03
C PRO A 676 -20.28 9.67 13.63
N PHE A 677 -19.01 9.58 13.24
CA PHE A 677 -17.94 10.31 13.90
C PHE A 677 -18.00 11.83 13.71
N PRO A 678 -18.28 12.36 12.51
CA PRO A 678 -18.42 13.81 12.32
C PRO A 678 -19.45 14.41 13.28
N ASP A 679 -20.62 13.77 13.40
CA ASP A 679 -21.73 14.26 14.23
C ASP A 679 -21.40 14.20 15.73
N ILE A 680 -20.76 13.14 16.18
CA ILE A 680 -20.32 12.97 17.58
C ILE A 680 -19.27 14.02 17.95
N ILE A 681 -18.32 14.28 17.07
CA ILE A 681 -17.26 15.28 17.31
C ILE A 681 -17.83 16.69 17.31
N GLU A 682 -18.66 17.03 16.34
CA GLU A 682 -19.31 18.36 16.28
C GLU A 682 -20.15 18.62 17.52
N GLN A 683 -20.85 17.60 18.06
CA GLN A 683 -21.61 17.74 19.28
C GLN A 683 -20.70 17.95 20.52
N ALA A 684 -19.54 17.30 20.58
CA ALA A 684 -18.57 17.55 21.63
C ALA A 684 -18.04 19.00 21.58
N ILE A 685 -17.81 19.51 20.38
CA ILE A 685 -17.40 20.90 20.16
C ILE A 685 -18.51 21.87 20.59
N GLN A 686 -19.77 21.61 20.21
CA GLN A 686 -20.91 22.44 20.58
C GLN A 686 -21.15 22.49 22.10
N ARG A 687 -21.02 21.36 22.80
CA ARG A 687 -21.11 21.32 24.28
C ARG A 687 -20.01 22.17 24.92
N ALA A 688 -18.78 22.00 24.51
CA ALA A 688 -17.67 22.81 25.00
C ALA A 688 -17.84 24.31 24.71
N GLU A 689 -18.47 24.67 23.57
CA GLU A 689 -18.80 26.06 23.25
C GLU A 689 -19.91 26.62 24.14
N GLN A 690 -20.92 25.81 24.46
CA GLN A 690 -21.99 26.19 25.39
C GLN A 690 -21.46 26.42 26.80
N ASP A 691 -20.56 25.54 27.29
CA ASP A 691 -19.94 25.69 28.61
C ASP A 691 -19.03 26.91 28.68
N GLN A 692 -18.30 27.24 27.60
CA GLN A 692 -17.52 28.48 27.53
C GLN A 692 -18.39 29.74 27.58
N ARG A 693 -19.56 29.73 26.91
CA ARG A 693 -20.55 30.83 26.96
C ARG A 693 -21.24 30.96 28.32
N ALA A 694 -21.46 29.84 29.01
CA ALA A 694 -22.06 29.85 30.35
C ALA A 694 -21.07 30.31 31.46
N ALA A 695 -19.78 30.22 31.18
CA ALA A 695 -18.71 30.66 32.10
C ALA A 695 -18.28 32.11 31.88
N GLN A 696 -18.69 32.76 30.78
CA GLN A 696 -18.56 34.18 30.48
C GLN A 696 -19.79 34.96 30.98
#